data_ef160049d7c2359b6c20b71ecca8f50c
#
_entry.id   ef160049d7c2359b6c20b71ecca8f50c
#
_cell.length_a   1.000
_cell.length_b   1.000
_cell.length_c   1.000
_cell.angle_alpha   90.00
_cell.angle_beta   90.00
_cell.angle_gamma   90.00
#
_symmetry.space_group_name_H-M   'P 1'
#
loop_
_entity.id
_entity.type
_entity.pdbx_description
1 polymer ?
#
loop_
_entity_poly.entity_id
_entity_poly.type
_entity_poly.pdbx_seq_one_letter_code
_entity_poly.pdbx_strand_id
1 'polypeptide(L)'
;VSFAFRGNDPVREAIHSVFLYHAIEAGMDMGIVNAGQLPIYTDIPPDLLERVEDVVLNRRPDATDRLLEIADSVKGRVTEQATNLAWRSAPVAERLTHALVEGIADYIVEDTEEARRQAERPIHVIEGPLMDGMNVVGDLFGAGKMFLPQVVKSARVMKRAVAHLVPYIEAEKLALGNDGGGPARSNGKVLLATVKGDVHDIGKNIVGVVLQCNNYEVIDLGVMVPSAKILETARREQVDIIGLSGLITPSLEEMSFVAAELQREGFSVPLLIGGATTSRVHTAVKIEPQYSRGPTVHVIDASRAVGVAGNLRSDAQRPDYVAAVKAEYQDIRIQRGSRKAEERRQSIADARRNSLIIDWAASQPPEPCFTGQRVLKDYPLDELVPLIDWTPFFQTWELSGHYPAILEDSTVGATARNLFNDAEALLQRIIREQLLHARGVFGFFPANSVGDDIVLYADEDRSQTLAVIHTIRQQMPKPPGRPNLALADFVAPRSSGVPDFMGAFAVTAGGGLDDLVKQFEADHDDYNAILSKALADRLAEAFAELLHLRVRREFWGYARGESLDNQGLIKERYQGIRPAPGYPACPDHTEKRILFDILGVEKNAGITLTESFAMLPTASVSGYYFWRPEAQYFGVGKIERDQVEDYARRKGMDVPTVERWLAPNLNYER
;
A
#
# COMPACT_ATOMS: atom_id res chain seq x y z
N VAL A 1 27.97 9.89 23.31
CA VAL A 1 27.83 10.09 24.77
C VAL A 1 26.54 9.45 25.31
N SER A 2 25.42 9.44 24.54
CA SER A 2 24.10 9.02 25.04
C SER A 2 23.58 7.71 24.44
N PHE A 3 24.42 6.81 24.01
CA PHE A 3 23.98 5.55 23.37
C PHE A 3 23.12 4.66 24.28
N ALA A 4 23.29 4.75 25.59
CA ALA A 4 22.52 3.97 26.56
C ALA A 4 21.02 4.34 26.61
N PHE A 5 20.64 5.54 26.14
CA PHE A 5 19.26 6.06 26.16
C PHE A 5 18.63 6.13 24.75
N ARG A 6 18.97 5.18 23.86
CA ARG A 6 18.30 5.09 22.55
C ARG A 6 16.80 4.93 22.75
N GLY A 7 16.02 5.77 22.04
CA GLY A 7 14.55 5.80 22.15
C GLY A 7 14.02 6.66 23.31
N ASN A 8 14.89 7.41 24.01
CA ASN A 8 14.49 8.43 24.98
C ASN A 8 15.21 9.75 24.62
N ASP A 9 14.69 10.44 23.61
CA ASP A 9 15.33 11.64 23.07
C ASP A 9 15.46 12.77 24.08
N PRO A 10 14.48 13.09 24.96
CA PRO A 10 14.63 14.11 25.97
C PRO A 10 15.84 13.93 26.90
N VAL A 11 16.05 12.70 27.37
CA VAL A 11 17.21 12.39 28.23
C VAL A 11 18.50 12.49 27.44
N ARG A 12 18.50 12.03 26.17
CA ARG A 12 19.67 12.12 25.27
C ARG A 12 20.04 13.55 24.95
N GLU A 13 19.07 14.39 24.63
CA GLU A 13 19.26 15.80 24.33
C GLU A 13 19.78 16.56 25.54
N ALA A 14 19.24 16.29 26.72
CA ALA A 14 19.75 16.85 27.97
C ALA A 14 21.21 16.42 28.24
N ILE A 15 21.56 15.13 28.05
CA ILE A 15 22.94 14.64 28.19
C ILE A 15 23.88 15.35 27.21
N HIS A 16 23.44 15.57 25.94
CA HIS A 16 24.26 16.26 24.95
C HIS A 16 24.51 17.71 25.33
N SER A 17 23.48 18.46 25.77
CA SER A 17 23.60 19.87 26.14
C SER A 17 24.45 20.05 27.39
N VAL A 18 24.24 19.23 28.42
CA VAL A 18 25.03 19.27 29.66
C VAL A 18 26.51 18.91 29.37
N PHE A 19 26.75 17.86 28.60
CA PHE A 19 28.09 17.49 28.21
C PHE A 19 28.81 18.62 27.45
N LEU A 20 28.14 19.20 26.45
CA LEU A 20 28.72 20.29 25.65
C LEU A 20 29.02 21.53 26.52
N TYR A 21 28.10 21.92 27.40
CA TYR A 21 28.30 23.03 28.29
C TYR A 21 29.60 22.90 29.10
N HIS A 22 29.77 21.80 29.79
CA HIS A 22 30.98 21.56 30.62
C HIS A 22 32.23 21.30 29.77
N ALA A 23 32.11 20.67 28.61
CA ALA A 23 33.24 20.44 27.71
C ALA A 23 33.77 21.73 27.10
N ILE A 24 32.90 22.68 26.76
CA ILE A 24 33.28 24.02 26.27
C ILE A 24 34.00 24.80 27.39
N GLU A 25 33.45 24.79 28.62
CA GLU A 25 34.11 25.40 29.78
C GLU A 25 35.50 24.78 30.04
N ALA A 26 35.66 23.49 29.77
CA ALA A 26 36.92 22.76 29.90
C ALA A 26 37.88 22.98 28.72
N GLY A 27 37.54 23.79 27.71
CA GLY A 27 38.39 24.17 26.59
C GLY A 27 38.17 23.40 25.29
N MET A 28 36.96 22.83 25.07
CA MET A 28 36.59 22.23 23.78
C MET A 28 36.25 23.33 22.76
N ASP A 29 37.00 23.39 21.63
CA ASP A 29 36.83 24.42 20.60
C ASP A 29 35.78 24.05 19.54
N MET A 30 35.60 22.76 19.22
CA MET A 30 34.68 22.31 18.18
C MET A 30 33.99 21.00 18.55
N GLY A 31 32.72 20.88 18.22
CA GLY A 31 31.93 19.67 18.33
C GLY A 31 30.98 19.50 17.14
N ILE A 32 30.84 18.27 16.63
CA ILE A 32 29.85 17.96 15.62
C ILE A 32 28.54 17.58 16.36
N VAL A 33 27.50 18.42 16.20
CA VAL A 33 26.23 18.28 16.90
C VAL A 33 25.07 18.57 15.95
N ASN A 34 23.90 18.02 16.27
CA ASN A 34 22.64 18.45 15.67
C ASN A 34 22.07 19.61 16.50
N ALA A 35 22.20 20.84 16.02
CA ALA A 35 21.80 22.03 16.75
C ALA A 35 20.29 22.07 17.08
N GLY A 36 19.46 21.42 16.25
CA GLY A 36 18.00 21.30 16.49
C GLY A 36 17.60 20.35 17.62
N GLN A 37 18.58 19.56 18.15
CA GLN A 37 18.38 18.60 19.24
C GLN A 37 19.18 18.95 20.50
N LEU A 38 19.50 20.22 20.69
CA LEU A 38 20.21 20.71 21.86
C LEU A 38 19.33 21.71 22.61
N PRO A 39 18.64 21.30 23.70
CA PRO A 39 17.95 22.25 24.57
C PRO A 39 18.96 23.23 25.17
N ILE A 40 18.51 24.45 25.41
CA ILE A 40 19.32 25.43 26.13
C ILE A 40 19.54 24.92 27.54
N TYR A 41 20.77 24.94 28.03
CA TYR A 41 21.17 24.35 29.32
C TYR A 41 20.28 24.82 30.50
N THR A 42 19.94 26.11 30.51
CA THR A 42 19.05 26.72 31.54
C THR A 42 17.59 26.30 31.43
N ASP A 43 17.16 25.78 30.30
CA ASP A 43 15.77 25.39 30.04
C ASP A 43 15.53 23.89 30.35
N ILE A 44 16.60 23.14 30.65
CA ILE A 44 16.48 21.75 31.09
C ILE A 44 15.82 21.70 32.48
N PRO A 45 14.75 20.89 32.69
CA PRO A 45 14.11 20.77 33.97
C PRO A 45 15.10 20.48 35.11
N PRO A 46 15.05 21.20 36.24
CA PRO A 46 16.08 21.13 37.29
C PRO A 46 16.39 19.72 37.81
N ASP A 47 15.36 18.87 37.97
CA ASP A 47 15.54 17.48 38.43
C ASP A 47 16.27 16.62 37.38
N LEU A 48 15.97 16.81 36.08
CA LEU A 48 16.68 16.15 35.01
C LEU A 48 18.11 16.69 34.87
N LEU A 49 18.29 18.01 34.97
CA LEU A 49 19.59 18.67 34.88
C LEU A 49 20.55 18.14 35.96
N GLU A 50 20.12 18.12 37.23
CA GLU A 50 20.92 17.60 38.35
C GLU A 50 21.39 16.17 38.12
N ARG A 51 20.45 15.27 37.70
CA ARG A 51 20.76 13.86 37.48
C ARG A 51 21.65 13.61 36.28
N VAL A 52 21.46 14.39 35.21
CA VAL A 52 22.32 14.33 34.04
C VAL A 52 23.72 14.87 34.35
N GLU A 53 23.86 15.97 35.12
CA GLU A 53 25.14 16.47 35.60
C GLU A 53 25.85 15.47 36.49
N ASP A 54 25.13 14.80 37.40
CA ASP A 54 25.70 13.76 38.25
C ASP A 54 26.35 12.64 37.41
N VAL A 55 25.73 12.26 36.30
CA VAL A 55 26.27 11.25 35.37
C VAL A 55 27.42 11.80 34.54
N VAL A 56 27.27 12.98 33.94
CA VAL A 56 28.30 13.58 33.05
C VAL A 56 29.55 13.90 33.79
N LEU A 57 29.46 14.43 35.00
CA LEU A 57 30.57 14.85 35.82
C LEU A 57 31.03 13.77 36.84
N ASN A 58 30.40 12.58 36.82
CA ASN A 58 30.69 11.50 37.75
C ASN A 58 30.69 11.94 39.22
N ARG A 59 29.69 12.73 39.63
CA ARG A 59 29.61 13.33 40.98
C ARG A 59 29.33 12.32 42.09
N ARG A 60 28.70 11.17 41.73
CA ARG A 60 28.28 10.17 42.72
C ARG A 60 28.20 8.77 42.12
N PRO A 61 28.39 7.69 42.91
CA PRO A 61 28.42 6.31 42.44
C PRO A 61 27.07 5.79 41.89
N ASP A 62 25.95 6.30 42.39
CA ASP A 62 24.58 5.91 42.01
C ASP A 62 23.95 6.84 40.94
N ALA A 63 24.75 7.69 40.28
CA ALA A 63 24.26 8.67 39.33
C ALA A 63 23.46 8.04 38.16
N THR A 64 23.94 6.92 37.64
CA THR A 64 23.28 6.22 36.53
C THR A 64 21.93 5.65 36.94
N ASP A 65 21.84 5.03 38.12
CA ASP A 65 20.59 4.46 38.62
C ASP A 65 19.53 5.54 38.85
N ARG A 66 19.93 6.67 39.43
CA ARG A 66 19.06 7.83 39.64
C ARG A 66 18.53 8.42 38.34
N LEU A 67 19.35 8.45 37.28
CA LEU A 67 18.90 8.92 35.97
C LEU A 67 17.93 7.92 35.32
N LEU A 68 18.18 6.62 35.46
CA LEU A 68 17.28 5.57 34.96
C LEU A 68 15.91 5.61 35.65
N GLU A 69 15.84 5.89 36.96
CA GLU A 69 14.59 6.03 37.71
C GLU A 69 13.61 7.03 37.10
N ILE A 70 14.11 8.13 36.54
CA ILE A 70 13.25 9.19 35.94
C ILE A 70 13.14 9.08 34.42
N ALA A 71 13.99 8.29 33.77
CA ALA A 71 14.07 8.23 32.32
C ALA A 71 12.72 7.94 31.66
N ASP A 72 11.96 6.96 32.21
CA ASP A 72 10.63 6.62 31.70
C ASP A 72 9.58 7.71 31.97
N SER A 73 9.67 8.40 33.11
CA SER A 73 8.77 9.49 33.45
C SER A 73 9.02 10.75 32.62
N VAL A 74 10.28 11.00 32.24
CA VAL A 74 10.67 12.10 31.35
C VAL A 74 10.21 11.82 29.93
N LYS A 75 10.30 10.57 29.47
CA LYS A 75 9.75 10.12 28.18
C LYS A 75 8.24 10.35 28.10
N GLY A 76 7.50 10.10 29.20
CA GLY A 76 6.05 10.37 29.27
C GLY A 76 5.68 11.85 29.34
N ARG A 77 6.53 12.70 29.95
CA ARG A 77 6.24 14.14 30.08
C ARG A 77 6.47 14.97 28.81
N VAL A 78 7.32 14.52 27.91
CA VAL A 78 7.57 15.23 26.62
C VAL A 78 6.56 14.83 25.55
N THR A 79 5.82 13.72 25.76
CA THR A 79 4.64 13.40 24.93
C THR A 79 3.43 14.28 25.30
N GLU A 80 3.40 14.92 26.45
CA GLU A 80 2.67 16.15 26.69
C GLU A 80 3.51 17.33 26.15
N GLN A 81 3.59 17.49 24.81
CA GLN A 81 3.67 18.84 24.27
C GLN A 81 2.58 19.62 25.01
N ALA A 82 2.98 20.60 25.81
CA ALA A 82 2.03 21.56 26.39
C ALA A 82 1.21 22.05 25.19
N THR A 83 0.01 21.51 25.06
CA THR A 83 -0.90 21.84 23.97
C THR A 83 -1.02 23.34 24.10
N ASN A 84 -0.51 24.08 23.11
CA ASN A 84 -0.62 25.54 23.14
C ASN A 84 -2.10 25.86 23.00
N LEU A 85 -2.80 25.92 24.12
CA LEU A 85 -4.24 26.18 24.20
C LEU A 85 -4.58 27.66 24.00
N ALA A 86 -3.61 28.50 23.62
CA ALA A 86 -3.84 29.91 23.36
C ALA A 86 -4.94 30.13 22.30
N TRP A 87 -5.01 29.25 21.29
CA TRP A 87 -6.05 29.30 20.26
C TRP A 87 -7.48 29.07 20.81
N ARG A 88 -7.62 28.45 22.01
CA ARG A 88 -8.93 28.22 22.64
C ARG A 88 -9.61 29.54 23.08
N SER A 89 -8.85 30.61 23.21
CA SER A 89 -9.39 31.96 23.55
C SER A 89 -9.91 32.72 22.32
N ALA A 90 -9.70 32.22 21.11
CA ALA A 90 -10.17 32.82 19.86
C ALA A 90 -11.70 32.64 19.66
N PRO A 91 -12.34 33.44 18.82
CA PRO A 91 -13.73 33.23 18.40
C PRO A 91 -13.97 31.84 17.88
N VAL A 92 -15.19 31.32 18.05
CA VAL A 92 -15.50 29.88 17.69
C VAL A 92 -15.21 29.55 16.22
N ALA A 93 -15.44 30.48 15.30
CA ALA A 93 -15.14 30.27 13.87
C ALA A 93 -13.64 30.08 13.63
N GLU A 94 -12.79 30.87 14.29
CA GLU A 94 -11.33 30.72 14.20
C GLU A 94 -10.85 29.44 14.88
N ARG A 95 -11.48 29.02 15.97
CA ARG A 95 -11.19 27.74 16.64
C ARG A 95 -11.52 26.56 15.74
N LEU A 96 -12.66 26.60 15.06
CA LEU A 96 -13.06 25.56 14.10
C LEU A 96 -12.06 25.48 12.93
N THR A 97 -11.68 26.62 12.36
CA THR A 97 -10.65 26.68 11.31
C THR A 97 -9.31 26.12 11.79
N HIS A 98 -8.84 26.53 12.98
CA HIS A 98 -7.60 26.01 13.56
C HIS A 98 -7.66 24.49 13.78
N ALA A 99 -8.75 23.99 14.36
CA ALA A 99 -8.95 22.56 14.59
C ALA A 99 -8.91 21.75 13.28
N LEU A 100 -9.48 22.28 12.20
CA LEU A 100 -9.45 21.66 10.87
C LEU A 100 -8.04 21.66 10.28
N VAL A 101 -7.34 22.79 10.31
CA VAL A 101 -5.99 22.93 9.74
C VAL A 101 -4.98 22.04 10.48
N GLU A 102 -5.04 22.01 11.82
CA GLU A 102 -4.13 21.21 12.65
C GLU A 102 -4.58 19.74 12.86
N GLY A 103 -5.79 19.39 12.40
CA GLY A 103 -6.33 18.03 12.54
C GLY A 103 -6.72 17.65 13.98
N ILE A 104 -7.06 18.65 14.84
CA ILE A 104 -7.40 18.48 16.25
C ILE A 104 -8.88 18.13 16.42
N ALA A 105 -9.19 16.91 16.86
CA ALA A 105 -10.56 16.43 17.00
C ALA A 105 -11.13 16.57 18.42
N ASP A 106 -10.31 16.87 19.42
CA ASP A 106 -10.69 16.78 20.84
C ASP A 106 -11.78 17.78 21.25
N TYR A 107 -11.80 18.97 20.66
CA TYR A 107 -12.74 20.05 21.01
C TYR A 107 -13.80 20.29 19.94
N ILE A 108 -13.77 19.53 18.84
CA ILE A 108 -14.56 19.87 17.64
C ILE A 108 -16.08 19.81 17.90
N VAL A 109 -16.55 18.86 18.69
CA VAL A 109 -17.98 18.71 19.00
C VAL A 109 -18.48 19.90 19.84
N GLU A 110 -17.70 20.32 20.85
CA GLU A 110 -18.03 21.44 21.72
C GLU A 110 -18.05 22.76 20.93
N ASP A 111 -17.02 23.00 20.11
CA ASP A 111 -16.91 24.20 19.29
C ASP A 111 -18.00 24.24 18.20
N THR A 112 -18.33 23.08 17.61
CA THR A 112 -19.42 22.98 16.63
C THR A 112 -20.78 23.28 17.29
N GLU A 113 -21.02 22.80 18.51
CA GLU A 113 -22.26 23.09 19.25
C GLU A 113 -22.34 24.57 19.63
N GLU A 114 -21.24 25.20 20.02
CA GLU A 114 -21.19 26.64 20.29
C GLU A 114 -21.51 27.42 19.01
N ALA A 115 -20.90 27.07 17.88
CA ALA A 115 -21.18 27.71 16.58
C ALA A 115 -22.64 27.51 16.16
N ARG A 116 -23.23 26.31 16.38
CA ARG A 116 -24.63 26.01 16.07
C ARG A 116 -25.58 26.92 16.83
N ARG A 117 -25.29 27.20 18.12
CA ARG A 117 -26.15 28.07 18.95
C ARG A 117 -26.07 29.53 18.52
N GLN A 118 -24.95 29.95 17.89
CA GLN A 118 -24.78 31.32 17.39
C GLN A 118 -25.34 31.48 15.97
N ALA A 119 -25.48 30.40 15.21
CA ALA A 119 -25.98 30.42 13.85
C ALA A 119 -27.53 30.47 13.81
N GLU A 120 -28.07 31.11 12.80
CA GLU A 120 -29.53 31.12 12.56
C GLU A 120 -30.07 29.73 12.20
N ARG A 121 -29.27 28.94 11.49
CA ARG A 121 -29.59 27.57 11.06
C ARG A 121 -28.38 26.65 11.24
N PRO A 122 -28.59 25.37 11.62
CA PRO A 122 -27.50 24.41 11.77
C PRO A 122 -26.63 24.27 10.52
N ILE A 123 -27.22 24.36 9.32
CA ILE A 123 -26.51 24.24 8.04
C ILE A 123 -25.49 25.37 7.84
N HIS A 124 -25.72 26.57 8.37
CA HIS A 124 -24.81 27.70 8.23
C HIS A 124 -23.46 27.48 8.94
N VAL A 125 -23.39 26.56 9.91
CA VAL A 125 -22.10 26.18 10.53
C VAL A 125 -21.26 25.40 9.53
N ILE A 126 -21.88 24.54 8.72
CA ILE A 126 -21.19 23.80 7.67
C ILE A 126 -20.77 24.74 6.54
N GLU A 127 -21.73 25.55 6.01
CA GLU A 127 -21.51 26.45 4.87
C GLU A 127 -20.55 27.62 5.17
N GLY A 128 -20.39 27.98 6.43
CA GLY A 128 -19.50 29.03 6.90
C GLY A 128 -18.21 28.46 7.50
N PRO A 129 -18.04 28.53 8.83
CA PRO A 129 -16.74 28.32 9.48
C PRO A 129 -16.09 26.95 9.19
N LEU A 130 -16.88 25.87 9.01
CA LEU A 130 -16.30 24.56 8.69
C LEU A 130 -15.79 24.50 7.24
N MET A 131 -16.54 25.03 6.29
CA MET A 131 -16.10 25.10 4.89
C MET A 131 -14.97 26.09 4.69
N ASP A 132 -14.98 27.22 5.40
CA ASP A 132 -13.88 28.19 5.37
C ASP A 132 -12.57 27.53 5.84
N GLY A 133 -12.62 26.76 6.93
CA GLY A 133 -11.48 25.98 7.41
C GLY A 133 -11.00 24.92 6.39
N MET A 134 -11.92 24.22 5.75
CA MET A 134 -11.58 23.24 4.72
C MET A 134 -11.03 23.88 3.45
N ASN A 135 -11.46 25.08 3.08
CA ASN A 135 -10.87 25.83 1.98
C ASN A 135 -9.40 26.18 2.26
N VAL A 136 -9.08 26.59 3.50
CA VAL A 136 -7.68 26.80 3.92
C VAL A 136 -6.86 25.52 3.80
N VAL A 137 -7.40 24.37 4.23
CA VAL A 137 -6.75 23.06 4.07
C VAL A 137 -6.50 22.76 2.58
N GLY A 138 -7.50 22.98 1.72
CA GLY A 138 -7.39 22.79 0.29
C GLY A 138 -6.33 23.67 -0.36
N ASP A 139 -6.26 24.94 0.01
CA ASP A 139 -5.26 25.89 -0.47
C ASP A 139 -3.84 25.51 -0.03
N LEU A 140 -3.67 25.10 1.23
CA LEU A 140 -2.38 24.63 1.75
C LEU A 140 -1.92 23.35 1.06
N PHE A 141 -2.83 22.43 0.82
CA PHE A 141 -2.55 21.19 0.09
C PHE A 141 -2.20 21.46 -1.38
N GLY A 142 -2.99 22.29 -2.07
CA GLY A 142 -2.73 22.69 -3.45
C GLY A 142 -1.42 23.46 -3.63
N ALA A 143 -1.00 24.21 -2.61
CA ALA A 143 0.29 24.92 -2.58
C ALA A 143 1.48 24.02 -2.16
N GLY A 144 1.27 22.74 -1.85
CA GLY A 144 2.31 21.81 -1.39
C GLY A 144 2.83 22.12 0.04
N LYS A 145 2.07 22.89 0.83
CA LYS A 145 2.39 23.24 2.22
C LYS A 145 1.75 22.31 3.24
N MET A 146 0.82 21.51 2.81
CA MET A 146 0.17 20.46 3.59
C MET A 146 0.25 19.15 2.82
N PHE A 147 0.40 18.02 3.52
CA PHE A 147 0.55 16.71 2.92
C PHE A 147 -0.67 15.82 3.21
N LEU A 148 -0.81 14.75 2.45
CA LEU A 148 -1.97 13.85 2.49
C LEU A 148 -2.35 13.37 3.92
N PRO A 149 -1.42 12.94 4.80
CA PRO A 149 -1.79 12.54 6.16
C PRO A 149 -2.50 13.65 6.94
N GLN A 150 -2.08 14.89 6.77
CA GLN A 150 -2.68 16.04 7.44
C GLN A 150 -4.08 16.33 6.89
N VAL A 151 -4.28 16.25 5.57
CA VAL A 151 -5.60 16.40 4.92
C VAL A 151 -6.58 15.36 5.43
N VAL A 152 -6.16 14.10 5.56
CA VAL A 152 -7.01 13.02 6.09
C VAL A 152 -7.37 13.26 7.57
N LYS A 153 -6.44 13.80 8.38
CA LYS A 153 -6.75 14.23 9.76
C LYS A 153 -7.77 15.37 9.77
N SER A 154 -7.64 16.37 8.90
CA SER A 154 -8.62 17.46 8.76
C SER A 154 -10.01 16.93 8.37
N ALA A 155 -10.06 15.96 7.45
CA ALA A 155 -11.31 15.29 7.06
C ALA A 155 -12.01 14.60 8.23
N ARG A 156 -11.25 13.93 9.10
CA ARG A 156 -11.78 13.32 10.33
C ARG A 156 -12.42 14.38 11.23
N VAL A 157 -11.77 15.52 11.41
CA VAL A 157 -12.31 16.64 12.20
C VAL A 157 -13.61 17.15 11.60
N MET A 158 -13.64 17.37 10.27
CA MET A 158 -14.85 17.82 9.54
C MET A 158 -15.99 16.81 9.69
N LYS A 159 -15.75 15.51 9.51
CA LYS A 159 -16.78 14.46 9.64
C LYS A 159 -17.39 14.43 11.04
N ARG A 160 -16.60 14.58 12.09
CA ARG A 160 -17.10 14.65 13.47
C ARG A 160 -17.98 15.88 13.71
N ALA A 161 -17.58 17.03 13.18
CA ALA A 161 -18.39 18.25 13.26
C ALA A 161 -19.74 18.06 12.54
N VAL A 162 -19.72 17.57 11.32
CA VAL A 162 -20.94 17.31 10.53
C VAL A 162 -21.83 16.28 11.20
N ALA A 163 -21.28 15.17 11.70
CA ALA A 163 -22.04 14.13 12.40
C ALA A 163 -22.80 14.69 13.61
N HIS A 164 -22.20 15.65 14.33
CA HIS A 164 -22.86 16.36 15.43
C HIS A 164 -24.05 17.21 14.94
N LEU A 165 -23.94 17.83 13.74
CA LEU A 165 -24.97 18.73 13.20
C LEU A 165 -26.13 18.01 12.52
N VAL A 166 -25.93 16.80 11.98
CA VAL A 166 -26.91 16.03 11.22
C VAL A 166 -28.27 15.93 11.93
N PRO A 167 -28.37 15.53 13.22
CA PRO A 167 -29.66 15.42 13.90
C PRO A 167 -30.45 16.74 13.95
N TYR A 168 -29.74 17.86 14.08
CA TYR A 168 -30.37 19.19 14.12
C TYR A 168 -30.84 19.63 12.75
N ILE A 169 -30.09 19.33 11.70
CA ILE A 169 -30.48 19.60 10.31
C ILE A 169 -31.70 18.78 9.92
N GLU A 170 -31.75 17.50 10.34
CA GLU A 170 -32.90 16.64 10.09
C GLU A 170 -34.15 17.10 10.84
N ALA A 171 -34.00 17.51 12.10
CA ALA A 171 -35.09 18.08 12.89
C ALA A 171 -35.61 19.37 12.28
N GLU A 172 -34.75 20.26 11.77
CA GLU A 172 -35.15 21.47 11.06
C GLU A 172 -35.93 21.16 9.77
N LYS A 173 -35.44 20.21 8.96
CA LYS A 173 -36.13 19.75 7.73
C LYS A 173 -37.53 19.24 8.02
N LEU A 174 -37.69 18.47 9.09
CA LEU A 174 -39.00 17.95 9.52
C LEU A 174 -39.94 19.08 9.99
N ALA A 175 -39.40 20.11 10.64
CA ALA A 175 -40.18 21.24 11.16
C ALA A 175 -40.63 22.22 10.06
N LEU A 176 -39.83 22.40 9.01
CA LEU A 176 -40.06 23.38 7.93
C LEU A 176 -40.88 22.80 6.76
N GLY A 177 -41.20 21.50 6.75
CA GLY A 177 -41.74 20.83 5.58
C GLY A 177 -40.72 20.78 4.43
N ASN A 178 -41.00 19.97 3.39
CA ASN A 178 -40.06 19.67 2.30
C ASN A 178 -39.58 20.89 1.44
N ASP A 179 -39.97 22.12 1.78
CA ASP A 179 -39.62 23.35 1.02
C ASP A 179 -38.46 24.15 1.61
N GLY A 180 -37.83 23.68 2.67
CA GLY A 180 -36.72 24.37 3.34
C GLY A 180 -35.37 24.10 2.74
N GLY A 181 -34.92 24.94 1.80
CA GLY A 181 -33.52 25.13 1.36
C GLY A 181 -32.76 23.85 0.99
N GLY A 182 -32.44 23.68 -0.28
CA GLY A 182 -31.63 22.57 -0.78
C GLY A 182 -30.28 22.43 -0.06
N PRO A 183 -29.65 21.26 -0.12
CA PRO A 183 -28.31 21.05 0.48
C PRO A 183 -27.32 22.08 -0.07
N ALA A 184 -26.34 22.45 0.76
CA ALA A 184 -25.19 23.24 0.32
C ALA A 184 -24.76 22.76 -1.07
N ARG A 185 -24.54 23.68 -2.01
CA ARG A 185 -24.11 23.32 -3.37
C ARG A 185 -22.79 22.57 -3.29
N SER A 186 -22.83 21.24 -3.36
CA SER A 186 -21.63 20.45 -3.52
C SER A 186 -20.96 20.77 -4.87
N ASN A 187 -19.65 20.61 -4.96
CA ASN A 187 -18.93 20.76 -6.22
C ASN A 187 -19.29 19.68 -7.25
N GLY A 188 -20.06 18.69 -6.84
CA GLY A 188 -20.58 17.60 -7.65
C GLY A 188 -20.61 16.27 -6.90
N LYS A 189 -21.32 15.29 -7.49
CA LYS A 189 -21.40 13.92 -6.98
C LYS A 189 -20.39 13.03 -7.68
N VAL A 190 -19.55 12.34 -6.91
CA VAL A 190 -18.53 11.41 -7.42
C VAL A 190 -18.85 10.00 -6.91
N LEU A 191 -19.01 9.06 -7.82
CA LEU A 191 -19.13 7.65 -7.49
C LEU A 191 -17.77 7.00 -7.58
N LEU A 192 -17.34 6.30 -6.53
CA LEU A 192 -16.09 5.55 -6.48
C LEU A 192 -16.37 4.06 -6.32
N ALA A 193 -15.62 3.22 -7.04
CA ALA A 193 -15.70 1.77 -6.92
C ALA A 193 -14.35 1.10 -7.21
N THR A 194 -13.98 0.09 -6.42
CA THR A 194 -12.99 -0.89 -6.83
C THR A 194 -13.69 -1.95 -7.68
N VAL A 195 -13.22 -2.16 -8.89
CA VAL A 195 -13.89 -2.99 -9.89
C VAL A 195 -14.03 -4.45 -9.47
N LYS A 196 -14.92 -5.17 -10.14
CA LYS A 196 -15.23 -6.58 -9.88
C LYS A 196 -13.96 -7.44 -9.76
N GLY A 197 -13.92 -8.29 -8.74
CA GLY A 197 -12.83 -9.24 -8.48
C GLY A 197 -11.60 -8.63 -7.80
N ASP A 198 -11.53 -7.32 -7.59
CA ASP A 198 -10.45 -6.64 -6.89
C ASP A 198 -10.91 -6.17 -5.50
N VAL A 199 -10.00 -6.28 -4.52
CA VAL A 199 -10.30 -6.02 -3.09
C VAL A 199 -9.45 -4.87 -2.51
N HIS A 200 -8.54 -4.30 -3.31
CA HIS A 200 -7.62 -3.27 -2.87
C HIS A 200 -8.29 -1.90 -2.91
N ASP A 201 -8.47 -1.28 -1.74
CA ASP A 201 -9.26 -0.05 -1.60
C ASP A 201 -8.53 1.13 -0.92
N ILE A 202 -7.31 0.96 -0.41
CA ILE A 202 -6.61 2.03 0.32
C ILE A 202 -6.53 3.30 -0.53
N GLY A 203 -6.02 3.20 -1.76
CA GLY A 203 -5.91 4.36 -2.66
C GLY A 203 -7.26 4.99 -3.02
N LYS A 204 -8.31 4.16 -3.24
CA LYS A 204 -9.67 4.64 -3.50
C LYS A 204 -10.24 5.41 -2.29
N ASN A 205 -10.05 4.88 -1.09
CA ASN A 205 -10.53 5.50 0.14
C ASN A 205 -9.85 6.85 0.38
N ILE A 206 -8.54 6.93 0.15
CA ILE A 206 -7.79 8.18 0.20
C ILE A 206 -8.36 9.20 -0.79
N VAL A 207 -8.58 8.82 -2.06
CA VAL A 207 -9.21 9.69 -3.07
C VAL A 207 -10.59 10.16 -2.62
N GLY A 208 -11.40 9.25 -2.04
CA GLY A 208 -12.72 9.58 -1.51
C GLY A 208 -12.66 10.65 -0.42
N VAL A 209 -11.76 10.49 0.54
CA VAL A 209 -11.55 11.45 1.62
C VAL A 209 -11.09 12.80 1.07
N VAL A 210 -10.11 12.83 0.16
CA VAL A 210 -9.60 14.08 -0.43
C VAL A 210 -10.69 14.81 -1.23
N LEU A 211 -11.54 14.09 -1.97
CA LEU A 211 -12.66 14.69 -2.68
C LEU A 211 -13.72 15.24 -1.72
N GLN A 212 -14.05 14.52 -0.64
CA GLN A 212 -14.97 15.00 0.41
C GLN A 212 -14.46 16.29 1.06
N CYS A 213 -13.13 16.37 1.34
CA CYS A 213 -12.49 17.56 1.85
C CYS A 213 -12.63 18.78 0.92
N ASN A 214 -12.81 18.54 -0.37
CA ASN A 214 -12.99 19.59 -1.38
C ASN A 214 -14.45 19.73 -1.83
N ASN A 215 -15.38 19.48 -0.90
CA ASN A 215 -16.82 19.68 -1.07
C ASN A 215 -17.46 18.88 -2.21
N TYR A 216 -16.96 17.67 -2.51
CA TYR A 216 -17.65 16.71 -3.36
C TYR A 216 -18.48 15.75 -2.50
N GLU A 217 -19.68 15.43 -2.97
CA GLU A 217 -20.46 14.32 -2.42
C GLU A 217 -19.91 13.01 -2.99
N VAL A 218 -19.31 12.16 -2.13
CA VAL A 218 -18.71 10.90 -2.56
C VAL A 218 -19.61 9.73 -2.21
N ILE A 219 -19.97 8.95 -3.23
CA ILE A 219 -20.69 7.69 -3.11
C ILE A 219 -19.70 6.55 -3.33
N ASP A 220 -19.26 5.94 -2.25
CA ASP A 220 -18.33 4.81 -2.30
C ASP A 220 -19.09 3.48 -2.33
N LEU A 221 -18.91 2.70 -3.39
CA LEU A 221 -19.54 1.38 -3.54
C LEU A 221 -18.71 0.24 -2.93
N GLY A 222 -17.51 0.55 -2.39
CA GLY A 222 -16.62 -0.45 -1.82
C GLY A 222 -15.79 -1.20 -2.87
N VAL A 223 -15.59 -2.50 -2.62
CA VAL A 223 -14.74 -3.39 -3.43
C VAL A 223 -15.55 -4.45 -4.17
N MET A 224 -14.92 -5.10 -5.16
CA MET A 224 -15.53 -6.18 -5.96
C MET A 224 -16.85 -5.77 -6.64
N VAL A 225 -16.98 -4.51 -7.06
CA VAL A 225 -18.25 -3.95 -7.54
C VAL A 225 -18.51 -4.34 -8.99
N PRO A 226 -19.61 -5.07 -9.29
CA PRO A 226 -19.98 -5.38 -10.66
C PRO A 226 -20.36 -4.13 -11.47
N SER A 227 -20.06 -4.12 -12.77
CA SER A 227 -20.40 -3.02 -13.70
C SER A 227 -21.89 -2.62 -13.61
N ALA A 228 -22.79 -3.60 -13.56
CA ALA A 228 -24.23 -3.34 -13.45
C ALA A 228 -24.58 -2.47 -12.21
N LYS A 229 -23.95 -2.73 -11.06
CA LYS A 229 -24.14 -1.95 -9.84
C LYS A 229 -23.61 -0.54 -9.96
N ILE A 230 -22.46 -0.38 -10.62
CA ILE A 230 -21.85 0.94 -10.88
C ILE A 230 -22.80 1.78 -11.74
N LEU A 231 -23.29 1.24 -12.85
CA LEU A 231 -24.16 1.93 -13.78
C LEU A 231 -25.54 2.25 -13.17
N GLU A 232 -26.12 1.28 -12.46
CA GLU A 232 -27.40 1.45 -11.75
C GLU A 232 -27.32 2.60 -10.74
N THR A 233 -26.28 2.58 -9.90
CA THR A 233 -26.09 3.63 -8.88
C THR A 233 -25.80 4.97 -9.52
N ALA A 234 -24.93 5.00 -10.55
CA ALA A 234 -24.62 6.24 -11.26
C ALA A 234 -25.87 6.91 -11.84
N ARG A 235 -26.81 6.11 -12.37
CA ARG A 235 -28.09 6.61 -12.92
C ARG A 235 -29.05 7.06 -11.83
N ARG A 236 -29.22 6.27 -10.78
CA ARG A 236 -30.12 6.57 -9.66
C ARG A 236 -29.72 7.83 -8.92
N GLU A 237 -28.45 7.98 -8.64
CA GLU A 237 -27.88 9.10 -7.88
C GLU A 237 -27.56 10.32 -8.74
N GLN A 238 -27.68 10.20 -10.08
CA GLN A 238 -27.36 11.26 -11.04
C GLN A 238 -25.94 11.82 -10.82
N VAL A 239 -24.94 10.94 -10.78
CA VAL A 239 -23.56 11.32 -10.47
C VAL A 239 -22.94 12.15 -11.59
N ASP A 240 -22.06 13.04 -11.23
CA ASP A 240 -21.33 13.93 -12.14
C ASP A 240 -20.02 13.31 -12.66
N ILE A 241 -19.45 12.39 -11.89
CA ILE A 241 -18.16 11.73 -12.20
C ILE A 241 -18.21 10.29 -11.68
N ILE A 242 -17.63 9.34 -12.43
CA ILE A 242 -17.40 7.96 -12.00
C ILE A 242 -15.89 7.74 -11.88
N GLY A 243 -15.42 7.23 -10.75
CA GLY A 243 -14.02 6.84 -10.53
C GLY A 243 -13.90 5.33 -10.29
N LEU A 244 -13.02 4.69 -11.07
CA LEU A 244 -12.72 3.26 -10.95
C LEU A 244 -11.31 3.06 -10.40
N SER A 245 -11.18 2.13 -9.45
CA SER A 245 -9.90 1.72 -8.86
C SER A 245 -9.65 0.24 -9.07
N GLY A 246 -8.37 -0.14 -9.16
CA GLY A 246 -7.93 -1.52 -9.21
C GLY A 246 -6.42 -1.64 -9.10
N LEU A 247 -5.96 -2.75 -8.52
CA LEU A 247 -4.53 -2.99 -8.27
C LEU A 247 -4.01 -4.22 -9.02
N ILE A 248 -4.85 -5.19 -9.31
CA ILE A 248 -4.41 -6.42 -9.98
C ILE A 248 -4.61 -6.33 -11.49
N THR A 249 -3.84 -7.10 -12.24
CA THR A 249 -3.91 -7.10 -13.72
C THR A 249 -5.32 -7.32 -14.28
N PRO A 250 -6.15 -8.26 -13.75
CA PRO A 250 -7.52 -8.45 -14.23
C PRO A 250 -8.42 -7.22 -14.11
N SER A 251 -8.13 -6.32 -13.17
CA SER A 251 -8.93 -5.10 -12.98
C SER A 251 -8.87 -4.17 -14.19
N LEU A 252 -7.78 -4.21 -14.96
CA LEU A 252 -7.62 -3.42 -16.19
C LEU A 252 -8.64 -3.81 -17.27
N GLU A 253 -8.96 -5.10 -17.38
CA GLU A 253 -9.99 -5.60 -18.31
C GLU A 253 -11.39 -5.22 -17.82
N GLU A 254 -11.65 -5.33 -16.52
CA GLU A 254 -12.92 -4.90 -15.92
C GLU A 254 -13.17 -3.40 -16.11
N MET A 255 -12.14 -2.55 -15.99
CA MET A 255 -12.26 -1.12 -16.27
C MET A 255 -12.61 -0.85 -17.74
N SER A 256 -12.00 -1.58 -18.68
CA SER A 256 -12.33 -1.49 -20.10
C SER A 256 -13.76 -1.97 -20.37
N PHE A 257 -14.21 -3.02 -19.68
CA PHE A 257 -15.58 -3.52 -19.77
C PHE A 257 -16.58 -2.51 -19.23
N VAL A 258 -16.34 -1.90 -18.06
CA VAL A 258 -17.20 -0.84 -17.52
C VAL A 258 -17.29 0.35 -18.48
N ALA A 259 -16.17 0.76 -19.10
CA ALA A 259 -16.16 1.83 -20.08
C ALA A 259 -17.04 1.50 -21.31
N ALA A 260 -16.96 0.27 -21.82
CA ALA A 260 -17.83 -0.20 -22.91
C ALA A 260 -19.31 -0.22 -22.52
N GLU A 261 -19.63 -0.65 -21.29
CA GLU A 261 -21.01 -0.66 -20.78
C GLU A 261 -21.56 0.77 -20.61
N LEU A 262 -20.74 1.72 -20.12
CA LEU A 262 -21.12 3.14 -20.06
C LEU A 262 -21.43 3.69 -21.46
N GLN A 263 -20.64 3.31 -22.46
CA GLN A 263 -20.91 3.66 -23.87
C GLN A 263 -22.22 3.06 -24.36
N ARG A 264 -22.43 1.77 -24.11
CA ARG A 264 -23.63 1.02 -24.55
C ARG A 264 -24.90 1.59 -23.91
N GLU A 265 -24.86 1.93 -22.64
CA GLU A 265 -25.98 2.46 -21.86
C GLU A 265 -26.20 3.97 -22.07
N GLY A 266 -25.38 4.63 -22.88
CA GLY A 266 -25.56 6.02 -23.29
C GLY A 266 -25.15 7.07 -22.26
N PHE A 267 -24.29 6.73 -21.32
CA PHE A 267 -23.73 7.71 -20.38
C PHE A 267 -22.82 8.71 -21.09
N SER A 268 -22.66 9.89 -20.48
CA SER A 268 -21.73 10.94 -20.93
C SER A 268 -20.94 11.56 -19.78
N VAL A 269 -21.03 10.99 -18.58
CA VAL A 269 -20.31 11.45 -17.39
C VAL A 269 -18.82 11.15 -17.53
N PRO A 270 -17.93 12.00 -16.99
CA PRO A 270 -16.50 11.71 -16.93
C PRO A 270 -16.18 10.41 -16.19
N LEU A 271 -15.21 9.67 -16.72
CA LEU A 271 -14.68 8.45 -16.15
C LEU A 271 -13.23 8.66 -15.69
N LEU A 272 -12.96 8.52 -14.40
CA LEU A 272 -11.63 8.57 -13.82
C LEU A 272 -11.09 7.15 -13.65
N ILE A 273 -9.83 6.93 -14.03
CA ILE A 273 -9.14 5.64 -13.90
C ILE A 273 -7.96 5.81 -12.96
N GLY A 274 -7.95 5.06 -11.85
CA GLY A 274 -6.89 5.08 -10.85
C GLY A 274 -6.51 3.69 -10.35
N GLY A 275 -5.46 3.63 -9.55
CA GLY A 275 -4.90 2.40 -8.98
C GLY A 275 -3.51 2.07 -9.51
N ALA A 276 -2.70 1.37 -8.70
CA ALA A 276 -1.26 1.21 -8.92
C ALA A 276 -0.87 0.49 -10.22
N THR A 277 -1.73 -0.40 -10.75
CA THR A 277 -1.47 -1.09 -12.03
C THR A 277 -1.95 -0.30 -13.24
N THR A 278 -2.72 0.76 -13.04
CA THR A 278 -3.20 1.60 -14.13
C THR A 278 -2.08 2.50 -14.65
N SER A 279 -2.21 2.93 -15.88
CA SER A 279 -1.27 3.87 -16.49
C SER A 279 -1.95 4.70 -17.57
N ARG A 280 -1.39 5.88 -17.86
CA ARG A 280 -1.85 6.71 -18.99
C ARG A 280 -1.84 5.94 -20.31
N VAL A 281 -0.80 5.13 -20.53
CA VAL A 281 -0.67 4.31 -21.75
C VAL A 281 -1.81 3.30 -21.85
N HIS A 282 -2.11 2.57 -20.77
CA HIS A 282 -3.20 1.60 -20.76
C HIS A 282 -4.55 2.29 -20.94
N THR A 283 -4.79 3.39 -20.22
CA THR A 283 -6.02 4.18 -20.34
C THR A 283 -6.20 4.69 -21.77
N ALA A 284 -5.16 5.29 -22.37
CA ALA A 284 -5.21 5.81 -23.72
C ALA A 284 -5.45 4.76 -24.80
N VAL A 285 -4.91 3.54 -24.63
CA VAL A 285 -4.93 2.50 -25.68
C VAL A 285 -6.12 1.55 -25.53
N LYS A 286 -6.55 1.25 -24.30
CA LYS A 286 -7.52 0.17 -24.03
C LYS A 286 -8.87 0.67 -23.48
N ILE A 287 -8.87 1.68 -22.61
CA ILE A 287 -10.08 2.11 -21.91
C ILE A 287 -10.77 3.26 -22.64
N GLU A 288 -10.07 4.36 -22.93
CA GLU A 288 -10.65 5.54 -23.56
C GLU A 288 -11.32 5.25 -24.92
N PRO A 289 -10.78 4.38 -25.79
CA PRO A 289 -11.47 4.04 -27.04
C PRO A 289 -12.83 3.34 -26.86
N GLN A 290 -13.07 2.73 -25.70
CA GLN A 290 -14.35 2.06 -25.40
C GLN A 290 -15.46 3.05 -24.97
N TYR A 291 -15.07 4.30 -24.60
CA TYR A 291 -16.02 5.28 -24.07
C TYR A 291 -15.83 6.66 -24.72
N SER A 292 -16.40 6.84 -25.88
CA SER A 292 -16.29 8.10 -26.67
C SER A 292 -17.30 9.18 -26.27
N ARG A 293 -18.40 8.82 -25.62
CA ARG A 293 -19.48 9.76 -25.20
C ARG A 293 -19.07 10.66 -24.05
N GLY A 294 -18.23 10.17 -23.13
CA GLY A 294 -17.69 10.93 -22.02
C GLY A 294 -16.17 10.95 -22.01
N PRO A 295 -15.54 11.92 -21.35
CA PRO A 295 -14.08 11.93 -21.20
C PRO A 295 -13.62 10.84 -20.24
N THR A 296 -12.53 10.14 -20.59
CA THR A 296 -11.84 9.18 -19.75
C THR A 296 -10.49 9.74 -19.36
N VAL A 297 -10.18 9.85 -18.05
CA VAL A 297 -8.95 10.49 -17.57
C VAL A 297 -8.23 9.58 -16.58
N HIS A 298 -6.94 9.34 -16.81
CA HIS A 298 -6.08 8.66 -15.85
C HIS A 298 -5.67 9.61 -14.72
N VAL A 299 -5.92 9.23 -13.48
CA VAL A 299 -5.53 9.96 -12.27
C VAL A 299 -4.33 9.25 -11.65
N ILE A 300 -3.19 9.95 -11.57
CA ILE A 300 -1.90 9.36 -11.16
C ILE A 300 -1.88 9.07 -9.65
N ASP A 301 -2.41 10.01 -8.87
CA ASP A 301 -2.40 9.99 -7.41
C ASP A 301 -3.62 10.71 -6.85
N ALA A 302 -3.84 10.58 -5.54
CA ALA A 302 -5.01 11.17 -4.87
C ALA A 302 -4.94 12.70 -4.83
N SER A 303 -3.74 13.26 -4.73
CA SER A 303 -3.55 14.71 -4.68
C SER A 303 -3.99 15.41 -5.96
N ARG A 304 -3.91 14.73 -7.09
CA ARG A 304 -4.36 15.25 -8.39
C ARG A 304 -5.84 15.05 -8.67
N ALA A 305 -6.51 14.16 -7.92
CA ALA A 305 -7.92 13.84 -8.16
C ALA A 305 -8.83 15.06 -8.11
N VAL A 306 -8.60 15.98 -7.16
CA VAL A 306 -9.40 17.20 -6.99
C VAL A 306 -9.25 18.14 -8.18
N GLY A 307 -8.01 18.40 -8.63
CA GLY A 307 -7.77 19.25 -9.79
C GLY A 307 -8.40 18.70 -11.08
N VAL A 308 -8.32 17.37 -11.25
CA VAL A 308 -8.96 16.68 -12.38
C VAL A 308 -10.49 16.80 -12.31
N ALA A 309 -11.08 16.54 -11.14
CA ALA A 309 -12.53 16.66 -10.92
C ALA A 309 -13.00 18.10 -11.14
N GLY A 310 -12.26 19.10 -10.63
CA GLY A 310 -12.55 20.52 -10.81
C GLY A 310 -12.53 20.95 -12.29
N ASN A 311 -11.52 20.57 -13.04
CA ASN A 311 -11.43 20.84 -14.48
C ASN A 311 -12.58 20.20 -15.27
N LEU A 312 -13.00 19.00 -14.90
CA LEU A 312 -14.10 18.28 -15.54
C LEU A 312 -15.49 18.83 -15.18
N ARG A 313 -15.63 19.49 -14.03
CA ARG A 313 -16.87 20.13 -13.57
C ARG A 313 -17.02 21.57 -14.03
N SER A 314 -15.92 22.26 -14.31
CA SER A 314 -15.92 23.65 -14.76
C SER A 314 -16.38 23.75 -16.21
N ASP A 315 -17.51 24.39 -16.46
CA ASP A 315 -18.01 24.64 -17.83
C ASP A 315 -16.99 25.40 -18.69
N ALA A 316 -16.20 26.28 -18.07
CA ALA A 316 -15.18 27.07 -18.76
C ALA A 316 -13.90 26.28 -19.07
N GLN A 317 -13.47 25.38 -18.19
CA GLN A 317 -12.17 24.66 -18.33
C GLN A 317 -12.32 23.31 -19.01
N ARG A 318 -13.47 22.66 -18.86
CA ARG A 318 -13.72 21.30 -19.37
C ARG A 318 -13.39 21.11 -20.85
N PRO A 319 -13.81 22.00 -21.78
CA PRO A 319 -13.55 21.78 -23.19
C PRO A 319 -12.05 21.71 -23.52
N ASP A 320 -11.26 22.66 -23.02
CA ASP A 320 -9.82 22.74 -23.28
C ASP A 320 -9.08 21.61 -22.58
N TYR A 321 -9.46 21.30 -21.34
CA TYR A 321 -8.87 20.19 -20.59
C TYR A 321 -9.11 18.84 -21.28
N VAL A 322 -10.33 18.55 -21.70
CA VAL A 322 -10.68 17.30 -22.41
C VAL A 322 -9.97 17.22 -23.76
N ALA A 323 -9.87 18.33 -24.48
CA ALA A 323 -9.14 18.38 -25.74
C ALA A 323 -7.64 18.07 -25.56
N ALA A 324 -7.02 18.63 -24.52
CA ALA A 324 -5.62 18.36 -24.19
C ALA A 324 -5.38 16.88 -23.84
N VAL A 325 -6.23 16.28 -23.00
CA VAL A 325 -6.14 14.85 -22.64
C VAL A 325 -6.31 13.95 -23.89
N LYS A 326 -7.27 14.25 -24.77
CA LYS A 326 -7.47 13.49 -26.00
C LYS A 326 -6.29 13.58 -26.95
N ALA A 327 -5.68 14.76 -27.09
CA ALA A 327 -4.48 14.96 -27.90
C ALA A 327 -3.30 14.15 -27.35
N GLU A 328 -3.04 14.22 -26.04
CA GLU A 328 -2.02 13.40 -25.37
C GLU A 328 -2.24 11.89 -25.63
N TYR A 329 -3.47 11.41 -25.50
CA TYR A 329 -3.80 9.99 -25.71
C TYR A 329 -3.62 9.57 -27.19
N GLN A 330 -3.92 10.46 -28.12
CA GLN A 330 -3.66 10.22 -29.54
C GLN A 330 -2.16 10.10 -29.83
N ASP A 331 -1.34 10.98 -29.27
CA ASP A 331 0.11 10.91 -29.40
C ASP A 331 0.68 9.61 -28.81
N ILE A 332 0.19 9.19 -27.65
CA ILE A 332 0.57 7.89 -27.05
C ILE A 332 0.25 6.73 -27.99
N ARG A 333 -0.94 6.72 -28.63
CA ARG A 333 -1.34 5.67 -29.58
C ARG A 333 -0.44 5.65 -30.81
N ILE A 334 -0.11 6.82 -31.37
CA ILE A 334 0.77 6.96 -32.54
C ILE A 334 2.18 6.45 -32.22
N GLN A 335 2.78 6.89 -31.10
CA GLN A 335 4.12 6.47 -30.68
C GLN A 335 4.19 4.96 -30.44
N ARG A 336 3.14 4.38 -29.86
CA ARG A 336 3.08 2.94 -29.63
C ARG A 336 2.93 2.14 -30.92
N GLY A 337 2.16 2.63 -31.88
CA GLY A 337 2.02 2.02 -33.21
C GLY A 337 3.35 1.98 -33.98
N SER A 338 4.14 3.04 -33.90
CA SER A 338 5.46 3.13 -34.51
C SER A 338 6.46 2.15 -33.89
N ARG A 339 6.49 2.03 -32.55
CA ARG A 339 7.39 1.10 -31.85
C ARG A 339 7.09 -0.36 -32.13
N LYS A 340 5.82 -0.75 -32.25
CA LYS A 340 5.42 -2.14 -32.58
C LYS A 340 5.98 -2.64 -33.92
N ALA A 341 6.23 -1.75 -34.87
CA ALA A 341 6.76 -2.10 -36.18
C ALA A 341 8.25 -2.48 -36.18
N GLU A 342 9.01 -2.07 -35.16
CA GLU A 342 10.47 -2.26 -35.05
C GLU A 342 10.87 -3.42 -34.13
N GLU A 343 9.96 -4.01 -33.34
CA GLU A 343 10.28 -5.06 -32.38
C GLU A 343 10.65 -6.38 -33.09
N ARG A 344 11.89 -6.82 -32.89
CA ARG A 344 12.32 -8.16 -33.33
C ARG A 344 11.54 -9.23 -32.59
N ARG A 345 10.91 -10.12 -33.34
CA ARG A 345 10.16 -11.26 -32.79
C ARG A 345 11.02 -12.51 -32.75
N GLN A 346 10.77 -13.35 -31.76
CA GLN A 346 11.46 -14.61 -31.57
C GLN A 346 10.44 -15.71 -31.30
N SER A 347 10.62 -16.91 -31.89
CA SER A 347 9.73 -18.03 -31.62
C SER A 347 10.00 -18.62 -30.22
N ILE A 348 8.98 -19.28 -29.63
CA ILE A 348 9.18 -20.01 -28.35
C ILE A 348 10.23 -21.11 -28.49
N ALA A 349 10.36 -21.72 -29.66
CA ALA A 349 11.38 -22.72 -29.92
C ALA A 349 12.80 -22.13 -29.86
N ASP A 350 12.99 -20.94 -30.41
CA ASP A 350 14.27 -20.21 -30.32
C ASP A 350 14.56 -19.77 -28.88
N ALA A 351 13.57 -19.26 -28.17
CA ALA A 351 13.71 -18.90 -26.75
C ALA A 351 14.10 -20.11 -25.88
N ARG A 352 13.54 -21.29 -26.14
CA ARG A 352 13.91 -22.54 -25.46
C ARG A 352 15.34 -22.98 -25.78
N ARG A 353 15.82 -22.78 -27.02
CA ARG A 353 17.22 -23.04 -27.36
C ARG A 353 18.21 -22.13 -26.62
N ASN A 354 17.78 -20.96 -26.24
CA ASN A 354 18.57 -19.98 -25.45
C ASN A 354 18.17 -20.01 -23.96
N SER A 355 17.69 -21.14 -23.43
CA SER A 355 17.37 -21.28 -22.00
C SER A 355 18.64 -21.25 -21.13
N LEU A 356 18.46 -21.01 -19.84
CA LEU A 356 19.56 -21.10 -18.88
C LEU A 356 20.00 -22.56 -18.76
N ILE A 357 21.31 -22.78 -18.92
CA ILE A 357 21.94 -24.10 -18.76
C ILE A 357 22.63 -24.11 -17.41
N ILE A 358 22.23 -25.02 -16.54
CA ILE A 358 22.83 -25.28 -15.22
C ILE A 358 23.49 -26.64 -15.21
N ASP A 359 24.70 -26.72 -14.68
CA ASP A 359 25.37 -28.01 -14.43
C ASP A 359 24.82 -28.62 -13.13
N TRP A 360 23.81 -29.46 -13.30
CA TRP A 360 23.16 -30.16 -12.19
C TRP A 360 24.01 -31.25 -11.56
N ALA A 361 25.04 -31.75 -12.25
CA ALA A 361 25.95 -32.74 -11.70
C ALA A 361 26.97 -32.09 -10.71
N ALA A 362 27.34 -30.83 -10.94
CA ALA A 362 28.32 -30.12 -10.11
C ALA A 362 27.75 -29.64 -8.77
N SER A 363 26.42 -29.48 -8.66
CA SER A 363 25.78 -28.94 -7.42
C SER A 363 24.45 -29.63 -7.18
N GLN A 364 24.46 -30.60 -6.27
CA GLN A 364 23.24 -31.31 -5.87
C GLN A 364 22.31 -30.41 -5.06
N PRO A 365 20.98 -30.44 -5.31
CA PRO A 365 19.99 -29.74 -4.52
C PRO A 365 20.01 -30.14 -3.05
N PRO A 366 20.03 -29.20 -2.10
CA PRO A 366 19.90 -29.54 -0.69
C PRO A 366 18.50 -30.04 -0.41
N GLU A 367 18.42 -31.09 0.37
CA GLU A 367 17.14 -31.61 0.84
C GLU A 367 16.59 -30.74 1.96
N PRO A 368 15.30 -30.34 1.92
CA PRO A 368 14.68 -29.60 3.01
C PRO A 368 14.54 -30.48 4.27
N CYS A 369 14.48 -29.86 5.46
CA CYS A 369 14.38 -30.60 6.72
C CYS A 369 13.08 -31.42 6.86
N PHE A 370 12.11 -31.21 5.99
CA PHE A 370 10.87 -31.98 5.89
C PHE A 370 10.26 -31.79 4.50
N THR A 371 9.42 -32.73 4.08
CA THR A 371 8.53 -32.63 2.93
C THR A 371 7.07 -32.52 3.40
N GLY A 372 6.18 -31.99 2.53
CA GLY A 372 4.80 -31.69 2.88
C GLY A 372 4.64 -30.29 3.48
N GLN A 373 3.52 -30.05 4.18
CA GLN A 373 3.12 -28.72 4.64
C GLN A 373 3.25 -28.54 6.17
N ARG A 374 3.48 -27.29 6.60
CA ARG A 374 3.40 -26.85 8.01
C ARG A 374 2.51 -25.64 8.11
N VAL A 375 1.73 -25.59 9.21
CA VAL A 375 0.78 -24.51 9.50
C VAL A 375 1.33 -23.67 10.65
N LEU A 376 1.31 -22.35 10.48
CA LEU A 376 1.66 -21.35 11.47
C LEU A 376 0.35 -20.69 11.92
N LYS A 377 -0.07 -21.00 13.15
CA LYS A 377 -1.30 -20.45 13.76
C LYS A 377 -0.94 -19.34 14.72
N ASP A 378 -1.69 -18.23 14.64
CA ASP A 378 -1.57 -17.11 15.59
C ASP A 378 -0.11 -16.70 15.81
N TYR A 379 0.61 -16.42 14.70
CA TYR A 379 2.02 -16.08 14.73
C TYR A 379 2.25 -14.76 15.47
N PRO A 380 3.24 -14.65 16.37
CA PRO A 380 3.48 -13.44 17.15
C PRO A 380 3.79 -12.24 16.26
N LEU A 381 3.01 -11.16 16.35
CA LEU A 381 3.19 -9.96 15.54
C LEU A 381 4.47 -9.20 15.89
N ASP A 382 4.90 -9.26 17.14
CA ASP A 382 6.12 -8.61 17.63
C ASP A 382 7.39 -9.16 16.95
N GLU A 383 7.40 -10.43 16.54
CA GLU A 383 8.50 -11.02 15.75
C GLU A 383 8.58 -10.44 14.31
N LEU A 384 7.45 -9.90 13.79
CA LEU A 384 7.37 -9.34 12.44
C LEU A 384 7.86 -7.88 12.39
N VAL A 385 7.66 -7.12 13.46
CA VAL A 385 7.94 -5.68 13.53
C VAL A 385 9.36 -5.31 13.09
N PRO A 386 10.44 -6.01 13.52
CA PRO A 386 11.81 -5.67 13.12
C PRO A 386 12.08 -5.82 11.61
N LEU A 387 11.20 -6.54 10.89
CA LEU A 387 11.35 -6.83 9.46
C LEU A 387 10.46 -5.96 8.56
N ILE A 388 9.73 -5.02 9.15
CA ILE A 388 8.89 -4.10 8.37
C ILE A 388 9.78 -3.24 7.46
N ASP A 389 9.48 -3.25 6.16
CA ASP A 389 9.91 -2.21 5.22
C ASP A 389 8.93 -1.03 5.32
N TRP A 390 9.40 0.07 5.91
CA TRP A 390 8.61 1.28 6.08
C TRP A 390 8.53 2.16 4.83
N THR A 391 9.39 1.95 3.85
CA THR A 391 9.38 2.77 2.62
C THR A 391 8.05 2.71 1.88
N PRO A 392 7.46 1.53 1.59
CA PRO A 392 6.15 1.45 0.96
C PRO A 392 5.01 2.01 1.82
N PHE A 393 5.15 1.98 3.16
CA PHE A 393 4.19 2.63 4.05
C PHE A 393 4.11 4.14 3.79
N PHE A 394 5.25 4.84 3.69
CA PHE A 394 5.26 6.27 3.37
C PHE A 394 4.75 6.56 1.96
N GLN A 395 5.06 5.69 1.00
CA GLN A 395 4.56 5.80 -0.38
C GLN A 395 3.03 5.70 -0.47
N THR A 396 2.40 4.87 0.36
CA THR A 396 0.92 4.80 0.46
C THR A 396 0.30 6.15 0.83
N TRP A 397 1.02 6.96 1.60
CA TRP A 397 0.62 8.31 2.01
C TRP A 397 1.19 9.42 1.10
N GLU A 398 1.64 9.07 -0.10
CA GLU A 398 2.23 9.99 -1.10
C GLU A 398 3.45 10.78 -0.57
N LEU A 399 4.14 10.28 0.46
CA LEU A 399 5.38 10.85 0.95
C LEU A 399 6.57 10.22 0.22
N SER A 400 7.30 11.04 -0.54
CA SER A 400 8.45 10.59 -1.34
C SER A 400 9.71 10.54 -0.50
N GLY A 401 10.40 9.41 -0.51
CA GLY A 401 11.66 9.19 0.20
C GLY A 401 11.82 7.75 0.67
N HIS A 402 13.00 7.41 1.15
CA HIS A 402 13.30 6.07 1.68
C HIS A 402 13.49 6.12 3.19
N TYR A 403 12.91 5.17 3.90
CA TYR A 403 13.15 5.02 5.33
C TYR A 403 14.56 4.46 5.60
N PRO A 404 15.30 4.96 6.61
CA PRO A 404 14.90 6.00 7.58
C PRO A 404 15.17 7.46 7.14
N ALA A 405 15.84 7.68 6.00
CA ALA A 405 16.26 9.02 5.57
C ALA A 405 15.10 10.01 5.38
N ILE A 406 13.91 9.51 5.00
CA ILE A 406 12.70 10.36 4.85
C ILE A 406 12.35 11.13 6.13
N LEU A 407 12.66 10.59 7.30
CA LEU A 407 12.39 11.23 8.59
C LEU A 407 13.21 12.52 8.80
N GLU A 408 14.34 12.65 8.09
CA GLU A 408 15.24 13.80 8.16
C GLU A 408 15.07 14.73 6.94
N ASP A 409 14.13 14.44 6.04
CA ASP A 409 13.91 15.26 4.86
C ASP A 409 13.43 16.66 5.23
N SER A 410 13.99 17.69 4.56
CA SER A 410 13.71 19.08 4.87
C SER A 410 12.28 19.53 4.57
N THR A 411 11.59 18.85 3.66
CA THR A 411 10.25 19.19 3.18
C THR A 411 9.19 18.32 3.86
N VAL A 412 9.35 17.00 3.79
CA VAL A 412 8.33 16.04 4.27
C VAL A 412 8.68 15.45 5.63
N GLY A 413 9.89 15.63 6.15
CA GLY A 413 10.40 14.93 7.33
C GLY A 413 9.55 15.14 8.60
N ALA A 414 9.04 16.35 8.84
CA ALA A 414 8.16 16.60 9.98
C ALA A 414 6.85 15.81 9.88
N THR A 415 6.22 15.79 8.71
CA THR A 415 5.01 15.03 8.45
C THR A 415 5.28 13.52 8.50
N ALA A 416 6.41 13.07 7.95
CA ALA A 416 6.81 11.67 7.98
C ALA A 416 7.04 11.18 9.42
N ARG A 417 7.70 11.97 10.29
CA ARG A 417 7.85 11.62 11.72
C ARG A 417 6.51 11.52 12.44
N ASN A 418 5.62 12.48 12.24
CA ASN A 418 4.30 12.45 12.87
C ASN A 418 3.49 11.22 12.43
N LEU A 419 3.49 10.92 11.13
CA LEU A 419 2.84 9.75 10.59
C LEU A 419 3.46 8.45 11.13
N PHE A 420 4.78 8.39 11.23
CA PHE A 420 5.52 7.25 11.78
C PHE A 420 5.18 7.02 13.25
N ASN A 421 5.16 8.09 14.06
CA ASN A 421 4.79 8.00 15.47
C ASN A 421 3.34 7.51 15.67
N ASP A 422 2.41 8.00 14.85
CA ASP A 422 1.02 7.53 14.86
C ASP A 422 0.93 6.04 14.49
N ALA A 423 1.70 5.63 13.48
CA ALA A 423 1.77 4.24 13.04
C ALA A 423 2.37 3.33 14.12
N GLU A 424 3.46 3.74 14.78
CA GLU A 424 4.05 2.99 15.89
C GLU A 424 3.08 2.89 17.07
N ALA A 425 2.41 3.97 17.44
CA ALA A 425 1.42 3.97 18.53
C ALA A 425 0.27 3.00 18.25
N LEU A 426 -0.27 3.03 17.03
CA LEU A 426 -1.33 2.11 16.61
C LEU A 426 -0.82 0.67 16.54
N LEU A 427 0.38 0.43 16.02
CA LEU A 427 1.00 -0.90 15.94
C LEU A 427 1.20 -1.50 17.35
N GLN A 428 1.68 -0.71 18.31
CA GLN A 428 1.81 -1.15 19.70
C GLN A 428 0.44 -1.49 20.32
N ARG A 429 -0.60 -0.72 20.00
CA ARG A 429 -1.97 -1.02 20.42
C ARG A 429 -2.46 -2.32 19.79
N ILE A 430 -2.26 -2.51 18.48
CA ILE A 430 -2.64 -3.73 17.76
C ILE A 430 -2.00 -4.97 18.41
N ILE A 431 -0.72 -4.91 18.72
CA ILE A 431 0.02 -6.01 19.35
C ILE A 431 -0.49 -6.27 20.77
N ARG A 432 -0.56 -5.23 21.61
CA ARG A 432 -0.96 -5.35 23.02
C ARG A 432 -2.40 -5.87 23.18
N GLU A 433 -3.31 -5.41 22.35
CA GLU A 433 -4.73 -5.74 22.42
C GLU A 433 -5.11 -6.91 21.50
N GLN A 434 -4.13 -7.48 20.76
CA GLN A 434 -4.31 -8.60 19.84
C GLN A 434 -5.42 -8.34 18.79
N LEU A 435 -5.44 -7.13 18.24
CA LEU A 435 -6.48 -6.69 17.30
C LEU A 435 -6.33 -7.31 15.91
N LEU A 436 -5.11 -7.71 15.52
CA LEU A 436 -4.84 -8.42 14.29
C LEU A 436 -4.23 -9.80 14.59
N HIS A 437 -4.48 -10.75 13.69
CA HIS A 437 -3.99 -12.11 13.78
C HIS A 437 -3.19 -12.48 12.53
N ALA A 438 -1.97 -13.00 12.74
CA ALA A 438 -1.12 -13.49 11.66
C ALA A 438 -1.21 -15.02 11.58
N ARG A 439 -1.41 -15.54 10.35
CA ARG A 439 -1.50 -16.98 10.06
C ARG A 439 -0.74 -17.29 8.78
N GLY A 440 -0.24 -18.52 8.68
CA GLY A 440 0.45 -18.93 7.47
C GLY A 440 0.47 -20.43 7.30
N VAL A 441 0.74 -20.84 6.07
CA VAL A 441 1.04 -22.22 5.69
C VAL A 441 2.15 -22.20 4.66
N PHE A 442 3.09 -23.13 4.79
CA PHE A 442 4.16 -23.32 3.83
C PHE A 442 4.50 -24.81 3.72
N GLY A 443 5.17 -25.17 2.65
CA GLY A 443 5.57 -26.56 2.46
C GLY A 443 6.66 -26.72 1.40
N PHE A 444 7.29 -27.89 1.41
CA PHE A 444 8.30 -28.30 0.44
C PHE A 444 7.87 -29.59 -0.21
N PHE A 445 8.05 -29.68 -1.51
CA PHE A 445 7.61 -30.79 -2.33
C PHE A 445 8.75 -31.26 -3.22
N PRO A 446 8.95 -32.59 -3.38
CA PRO A 446 9.83 -33.10 -4.42
C PRO A 446 9.39 -32.55 -5.78
N ALA A 447 10.34 -32.06 -6.57
CA ALA A 447 10.04 -31.38 -7.83
C ALA A 447 11.08 -31.69 -8.91
N ASN A 448 10.64 -31.66 -10.17
CA ASN A 448 11.52 -31.62 -11.33
C ASN A 448 10.88 -30.82 -12.46
N SER A 449 11.70 -30.14 -13.26
CA SER A 449 11.18 -29.46 -14.45
C SER A 449 11.01 -30.41 -15.63
N VAL A 450 9.97 -30.15 -16.43
CA VAL A 450 9.66 -30.87 -17.69
C VAL A 450 9.34 -29.83 -18.75
N GLY A 451 10.31 -29.46 -19.56
CA GLY A 451 10.21 -28.33 -20.46
C GLY A 451 10.10 -27.02 -19.67
N ASP A 452 9.05 -26.23 -19.91
CA ASP A 452 8.78 -25.01 -19.19
C ASP A 452 7.81 -25.20 -18.01
N ASP A 453 7.52 -26.42 -17.59
CA ASP A 453 6.68 -26.75 -16.45
C ASP A 453 7.48 -27.32 -15.28
N ILE A 454 6.98 -27.18 -14.07
CA ILE A 454 7.53 -27.81 -12.86
C ILE A 454 6.52 -28.84 -12.35
N VAL A 455 6.91 -30.08 -12.28
CA VAL A 455 6.10 -31.19 -11.75
C VAL A 455 6.43 -31.35 -10.28
N LEU A 456 5.43 -31.25 -9.43
CA LEU A 456 5.50 -31.55 -8.01
C LEU A 456 5.01 -32.95 -7.75
N TYR A 457 5.66 -33.67 -6.84
CA TYR A 457 5.32 -35.04 -6.51
C TYR A 457 4.79 -35.16 -5.08
N ALA A 458 3.88 -36.12 -4.88
CA ALA A 458 3.32 -36.44 -3.58
C ALA A 458 4.26 -37.28 -2.71
N ASP A 459 5.23 -37.95 -3.32
CA ASP A 459 6.15 -38.89 -2.70
C ASP A 459 7.61 -38.62 -3.10
N GLU A 460 8.52 -39.10 -2.28
CA GLU A 460 9.97 -38.99 -2.53
C GLU A 460 10.44 -39.81 -3.72
N ASP A 461 9.77 -40.92 -4.01
CA ASP A 461 10.06 -41.78 -5.16
C ASP A 461 9.64 -41.16 -6.51
N ARG A 462 8.96 -39.96 -6.46
CA ARG A 462 8.48 -39.23 -7.64
C ARG A 462 7.59 -40.05 -8.57
N SER A 463 6.84 -41.00 -7.99
CA SER A 463 5.95 -41.90 -8.72
C SER A 463 4.57 -41.28 -8.94
N GLN A 464 4.09 -40.45 -8.02
CA GLN A 464 2.78 -39.82 -8.07
C GLN A 464 2.90 -38.29 -8.23
N THR A 465 2.39 -37.76 -9.34
CA THR A 465 2.28 -36.34 -9.56
C THR A 465 1.24 -35.75 -8.60
N LEU A 466 1.64 -34.74 -7.81
CA LEU A 466 0.77 -33.96 -6.95
C LEU A 466 0.13 -32.78 -7.71
N ALA A 467 0.95 -32.04 -8.44
CA ALA A 467 0.51 -30.89 -9.22
C ALA A 467 1.54 -30.54 -10.30
N VAL A 468 1.14 -29.70 -11.24
CA VAL A 468 2.04 -29.13 -12.27
C VAL A 468 1.92 -27.61 -12.20
N ILE A 469 3.04 -26.93 -11.98
CA ILE A 469 3.15 -25.47 -12.03
C ILE A 469 3.56 -25.08 -13.45
N HIS A 470 2.72 -24.31 -14.12
CA HIS A 470 2.97 -23.89 -15.49
C HIS A 470 3.74 -22.56 -15.51
N THR A 471 4.93 -22.56 -16.11
CA THR A 471 5.75 -21.37 -16.19
C THR A 471 5.83 -20.83 -17.61
N ILE A 472 6.15 -19.55 -17.72
CA ILE A 472 6.25 -18.81 -18.99
C ILE A 472 7.68 -18.37 -19.18
N ARG A 473 8.21 -18.59 -20.41
CA ARG A 473 9.58 -18.24 -20.76
C ARG A 473 9.65 -16.82 -21.29
N GLN A 474 10.70 -16.07 -20.96
CA GLN A 474 11.04 -14.84 -21.66
C GLN A 474 11.17 -15.14 -23.15
N GLN A 475 10.48 -14.39 -24.00
CA GLN A 475 10.48 -14.64 -25.44
C GLN A 475 11.08 -13.49 -26.27
N MET A 476 11.34 -12.33 -25.64
CA MET A 476 12.04 -11.24 -26.31
C MET A 476 13.49 -11.62 -26.61
N PRO A 477 14.03 -11.29 -27.80
CA PRO A 477 15.42 -11.53 -28.15
C PRO A 477 16.38 -10.96 -27.11
N LYS A 478 17.38 -11.74 -26.73
CA LYS A 478 18.40 -11.38 -25.74
C LYS A 478 19.75 -11.09 -26.39
N PRO A 479 20.58 -10.23 -25.81
CA PRO A 479 21.98 -10.10 -26.19
C PRO A 479 22.72 -11.43 -26.08
N PRO A 480 23.80 -11.66 -26.86
CA PRO A 480 24.61 -12.86 -26.75
C PRO A 480 25.08 -13.12 -25.32
N GLY A 481 24.97 -14.38 -24.87
CA GLY A 481 25.33 -14.80 -23.52
C GLY A 481 24.30 -14.51 -22.42
N ARG A 482 23.14 -13.93 -22.74
CA ARG A 482 22.04 -13.79 -21.82
C ARG A 482 20.90 -14.75 -22.17
N PRO A 483 20.50 -15.65 -21.23
CA PRO A 483 19.44 -16.62 -21.49
C PRO A 483 18.05 -15.99 -21.47
N ASN A 484 17.11 -16.66 -22.13
CA ASN A 484 15.68 -16.45 -22.00
C ASN A 484 15.16 -17.29 -20.81
N LEU A 485 14.95 -16.66 -19.66
CA LEU A 485 14.61 -17.34 -18.41
C LEU A 485 13.16 -17.79 -18.34
N ALA A 486 12.96 -18.94 -17.71
CA ALA A 486 11.67 -19.38 -17.15
C ALA A 486 11.91 -19.84 -15.71
N LEU A 487 10.91 -19.79 -14.83
CA LEU A 487 11.06 -20.30 -13.46
C LEU A 487 11.41 -21.78 -13.41
N ALA A 488 10.96 -22.57 -14.41
CA ALA A 488 11.31 -23.98 -14.57
C ALA A 488 12.83 -24.22 -14.71
N ASP A 489 13.59 -23.25 -15.19
CA ASP A 489 15.05 -23.37 -15.33
C ASP A 489 15.77 -23.49 -13.97
N PHE A 490 15.14 -23.04 -12.88
CA PHE A 490 15.70 -23.06 -11.53
C PHE A 490 15.40 -24.34 -10.76
N VAL A 491 14.75 -25.33 -11.39
CA VAL A 491 14.48 -26.66 -10.85
C VAL A 491 15.12 -27.71 -11.75
N ALA A 492 15.77 -28.75 -11.17
CA ALA A 492 16.47 -29.78 -11.91
C ALA A 492 15.55 -30.47 -12.95
N PRO A 493 15.98 -30.55 -14.21
CA PRO A 493 15.20 -31.26 -15.24
C PRO A 493 15.04 -32.73 -14.87
N ARG A 494 13.85 -33.30 -15.10
CA ARG A 494 13.61 -34.74 -14.90
C ARG A 494 14.58 -35.61 -15.67
N SER A 495 15.00 -35.16 -16.84
CA SER A 495 15.99 -35.88 -17.69
C SER A 495 17.40 -35.92 -17.10
N SER A 496 17.73 -35.06 -16.13
CA SER A 496 19.02 -35.07 -15.44
C SER A 496 19.15 -36.21 -14.45
N GLY A 497 18.04 -36.79 -14.00
CA GLY A 497 18.02 -37.81 -12.94
C GLY A 497 18.33 -37.23 -11.53
N VAL A 498 18.54 -35.92 -11.41
CA VAL A 498 18.85 -35.25 -10.13
C VAL A 498 17.54 -34.96 -9.40
N PRO A 499 17.39 -35.43 -8.14
CA PRO A 499 16.25 -35.08 -7.31
C PRO A 499 16.35 -33.61 -6.87
N ASP A 500 15.25 -32.85 -6.99
CA ASP A 500 15.18 -31.47 -6.56
C ASP A 500 13.87 -31.21 -5.80
N PHE A 501 13.73 -30.01 -5.22
CA PHE A 501 12.58 -29.62 -4.42
C PHE A 501 12.15 -28.20 -4.78
N MET A 502 10.88 -27.93 -4.55
CA MET A 502 10.28 -26.58 -4.64
C MET A 502 9.45 -26.31 -3.39
N GLY A 503 9.52 -25.08 -2.90
CA GLY A 503 8.67 -24.65 -1.79
C GLY A 503 7.50 -23.79 -2.25
N ALA A 504 6.47 -23.71 -1.39
CA ALA A 504 5.34 -22.80 -1.56
C ALA A 504 4.90 -22.27 -0.20
N PHE A 505 4.29 -21.06 -0.18
CA PHE A 505 3.78 -20.46 1.04
C PHE A 505 2.58 -19.55 0.78
N ALA A 506 1.78 -19.35 1.83
CA ALA A 506 0.79 -18.31 1.93
C ALA A 506 0.72 -17.82 3.38
N VAL A 507 0.78 -16.50 3.58
CA VAL A 507 0.72 -15.86 4.90
C VAL A 507 -0.25 -14.69 4.87
N THR A 508 -0.83 -14.36 6.02
CA THR A 508 -1.68 -13.19 6.22
C THR A 508 -1.43 -12.57 7.59
N ALA A 509 -1.57 -11.27 7.68
CA ALA A 509 -1.68 -10.52 8.94
C ALA A 509 -3.01 -9.74 9.01
N GLY A 510 -3.97 -10.07 8.14
CA GLY A 510 -5.26 -9.38 8.01
C GLY A 510 -6.38 -9.97 8.87
N GLY A 511 -6.13 -10.98 9.69
CA GLY A 511 -7.15 -11.51 10.61
C GLY A 511 -7.59 -10.44 11.61
N GLY A 512 -8.89 -10.14 11.70
CA GLY A 512 -9.44 -9.08 12.57
C GLY A 512 -9.43 -7.66 11.99
N LEU A 513 -8.82 -7.44 10.83
CA LEU A 513 -8.69 -6.11 10.22
C LEU A 513 -10.05 -5.46 9.92
N ASP A 514 -10.99 -6.22 9.36
CA ASP A 514 -12.32 -5.70 9.01
C ASP A 514 -13.08 -5.18 10.24
N ASP A 515 -12.95 -5.86 11.38
CA ASP A 515 -13.60 -5.43 12.63
C ASP A 515 -12.94 -4.18 13.20
N LEU A 516 -11.62 -4.09 13.14
CA LEU A 516 -10.87 -2.90 13.55
C LEU A 516 -11.22 -1.69 12.68
N VAL A 517 -11.28 -1.88 11.36
CA VAL A 517 -11.66 -0.82 10.41
C VAL A 517 -13.09 -0.34 10.67
N LYS A 518 -14.05 -1.25 10.85
CA LYS A 518 -15.44 -0.88 11.18
C LYS A 518 -15.57 -0.08 12.46
N GLN A 519 -14.75 -0.37 13.48
CA GLN A 519 -14.71 0.43 14.72
C GLN A 519 -14.28 1.87 14.42
N PHE A 520 -13.20 2.06 13.66
CA PHE A 520 -12.75 3.40 13.31
C PHE A 520 -13.75 4.14 12.41
N GLU A 521 -14.37 3.45 11.45
CA GLU A 521 -15.40 4.04 10.57
C GLU A 521 -16.65 4.48 11.36
N ALA A 522 -17.05 3.70 12.38
CA ALA A 522 -18.17 4.07 13.27
C ALA A 522 -17.85 5.34 14.10
N ASP A 523 -16.58 5.56 14.41
CA ASP A 523 -16.07 6.75 15.11
C ASP A 523 -15.73 7.90 14.13
N HIS A 524 -16.07 7.78 12.85
CA HIS A 524 -15.69 8.72 11.77
C HIS A 524 -14.18 8.96 11.67
N ASP A 525 -13.37 7.94 11.94
CA ASP A 525 -11.90 7.99 11.95
C ASP A 525 -11.29 7.28 10.74
N ASP A 526 -11.47 7.86 9.56
CA ASP A 526 -10.89 7.35 8.31
C ASP A 526 -9.36 7.29 8.37
N TYR A 527 -8.74 8.18 9.15
CA TYR A 527 -7.28 8.20 9.29
C TYR A 527 -6.76 6.90 9.90
N ASN A 528 -7.28 6.50 11.06
CA ASN A 528 -6.88 5.25 11.70
C ASN A 528 -7.38 4.02 10.94
N ALA A 529 -8.51 4.09 10.23
CA ALA A 529 -8.97 3.03 9.34
C ALA A 529 -7.96 2.76 8.21
N ILE A 530 -7.51 3.79 7.50
CA ILE A 530 -6.49 3.70 6.44
C ILE A 530 -5.14 3.25 7.04
N LEU A 531 -4.75 3.82 8.18
CA LEU A 531 -3.50 3.49 8.86
C LEU A 531 -3.45 2.00 9.25
N SER A 532 -4.57 1.45 9.75
CA SER A 532 -4.68 0.03 10.09
C SER A 532 -4.49 -0.89 8.89
N LYS A 533 -5.09 -0.54 7.74
CA LYS A 533 -4.92 -1.29 6.49
C LYS A 533 -3.47 -1.25 6.01
N ALA A 534 -2.84 -0.08 6.03
CA ALA A 534 -1.44 0.08 5.63
C ALA A 534 -0.49 -0.71 6.55
N LEU A 535 -0.74 -0.74 7.86
CA LEU A 535 0.05 -1.52 8.82
C LEU A 535 -0.15 -3.02 8.62
N ALA A 536 -1.37 -3.49 8.40
CA ALA A 536 -1.64 -4.90 8.14
C ALA A 536 -0.90 -5.40 6.89
N ASP A 537 -0.87 -4.61 5.81
CA ASP A 537 -0.10 -4.92 4.60
C ASP A 537 1.40 -5.03 4.90
N ARG A 538 1.95 -4.09 5.69
CA ARG A 538 3.37 -4.16 6.07
C ARG A 538 3.69 -5.36 6.94
N LEU A 539 2.81 -5.75 7.84
CA LEU A 539 2.96 -6.95 8.66
C LEU A 539 2.89 -8.23 7.81
N ALA A 540 2.01 -8.31 6.81
CA ALA A 540 1.93 -9.45 5.91
C ALA A 540 3.22 -9.61 5.08
N GLU A 541 3.78 -8.50 4.56
CA GLU A 541 5.07 -8.51 3.85
C GLU A 541 6.23 -8.88 4.77
N ALA A 542 6.27 -8.33 6.00
CA ALA A 542 7.26 -8.70 7.01
C ALA A 542 7.18 -10.20 7.37
N PHE A 543 5.97 -10.75 7.41
CA PHE A 543 5.77 -12.18 7.65
C PHE A 543 6.31 -13.04 6.49
N ALA A 544 6.07 -12.64 5.25
CA ALA A 544 6.63 -13.31 4.09
C ALA A 544 8.17 -13.24 4.10
N GLU A 545 8.77 -12.11 4.51
CA GLU A 545 10.23 -11.96 4.63
C GLU A 545 10.79 -12.84 5.75
N LEU A 546 10.19 -12.79 6.94
CA LEU A 546 10.61 -13.64 8.08
C LEU A 546 10.53 -15.12 7.74
N LEU A 547 9.43 -15.54 7.14
CA LEU A 547 9.26 -16.94 6.74
C LEU A 547 10.31 -17.35 5.72
N HIS A 548 10.60 -16.52 4.72
CA HIS A 548 11.66 -16.79 3.74
C HIS A 548 13.06 -16.85 4.40
N LEU A 549 13.36 -15.95 5.34
CA LEU A 549 14.59 -16.00 6.13
C LEU A 549 14.72 -17.34 6.88
N ARG A 550 13.64 -17.77 7.54
CA ARG A 550 13.60 -19.06 8.26
C ARG A 550 13.68 -20.26 7.32
N VAL A 551 13.08 -20.16 6.11
CA VAL A 551 13.24 -21.19 5.06
C VAL A 551 14.71 -21.33 4.67
N ARG A 552 15.40 -20.25 4.41
CA ARG A 552 16.82 -20.25 4.03
C ARG A 552 17.72 -20.81 5.12
N ARG A 553 17.47 -20.45 6.37
CA ARG A 553 18.36 -20.77 7.50
C ARG A 553 17.98 -22.07 8.22
N GLU A 554 16.68 -22.36 8.37
CA GLU A 554 16.18 -23.40 9.28
C GLU A 554 15.46 -24.52 8.53
N PHE A 555 14.37 -24.19 7.80
CA PHE A 555 13.43 -25.21 7.30
C PHE A 555 13.91 -25.92 6.04
N TRP A 556 14.58 -25.21 5.15
CA TRP A 556 15.31 -25.79 4.04
C TRP A 556 16.82 -25.82 4.34
N GLY A 557 17.34 -24.76 4.90
CA GLY A 557 18.69 -24.72 5.46
C GLY A 557 19.80 -24.59 4.42
N TYR A 558 19.51 -24.09 3.23
CA TYR A 558 20.53 -23.90 2.18
C TYR A 558 21.44 -22.69 2.41
N ALA A 559 21.08 -21.81 3.33
CA ALA A 559 21.85 -20.62 3.71
C ALA A 559 21.98 -20.47 5.25
N ARG A 560 22.32 -21.54 5.96
CA ARG A 560 22.40 -21.58 7.43
C ARG A 560 23.33 -20.51 8.05
N GLY A 561 24.33 -20.10 7.32
CA GLY A 561 25.30 -19.05 7.76
C GLY A 561 24.91 -17.61 7.40
N GLU A 562 23.72 -17.39 6.83
CA GLU A 562 23.26 -16.06 6.45
C GLU A 562 23.09 -15.16 7.67
N SER A 563 23.66 -13.94 7.63
CA SER A 563 23.60 -12.93 8.69
C SER A 563 23.29 -11.55 8.11
N LEU A 564 22.18 -11.43 7.38
CA LEU A 564 21.73 -10.17 6.80
C LEU A 564 20.92 -9.36 7.83
N ASP A 565 21.16 -8.05 7.85
CA ASP A 565 20.29 -7.08 8.50
C ASP A 565 19.04 -6.83 7.67
N ASN A 566 18.07 -6.11 8.23
CA ASN A 566 16.81 -5.81 7.53
C ASN A 566 17.05 -5.08 6.19
N GLN A 567 18.04 -4.20 6.11
CA GLN A 567 18.38 -3.53 4.86
C GLN A 567 18.96 -4.49 3.81
N GLY A 568 19.71 -5.51 4.23
CA GLY A 568 20.20 -6.58 3.35
C GLY A 568 19.04 -7.43 2.83
N LEU A 569 18.04 -7.71 3.66
CA LEU A 569 16.83 -8.44 3.29
C LEU A 569 15.99 -7.65 2.28
N ILE A 570 15.70 -6.37 2.54
CA ILE A 570 14.96 -5.47 1.64
C ILE A 570 15.68 -5.35 0.27
N LYS A 571 17.02 -5.39 0.25
CA LYS A 571 17.82 -5.35 -0.99
C LYS A 571 18.02 -6.73 -1.63
N GLU A 572 17.32 -7.75 -1.15
CA GLU A 572 17.34 -9.12 -1.68
C GLU A 572 18.78 -9.70 -1.82
N ARG A 573 19.66 -9.40 -0.85
CA ARG A 573 21.06 -9.88 -0.87
C ARG A 573 21.22 -11.33 -0.39
N TYR A 574 20.16 -12.10 -0.44
CA TYR A 574 20.13 -13.49 -0.05
C TYR A 574 20.15 -14.42 -1.27
N GLN A 575 20.48 -15.69 -1.04
CA GLN A 575 20.38 -16.74 -2.04
C GLN A 575 18.93 -17.19 -2.21
N GLY A 576 18.54 -17.50 -3.46
CA GLY A 576 17.20 -17.98 -3.80
C GLY A 576 16.20 -16.82 -4.01
N ILE A 577 14.99 -17.18 -4.40
CA ILE A 577 13.91 -16.21 -4.68
C ILE A 577 12.55 -16.73 -4.19
N ARG A 578 11.59 -15.81 -3.99
CA ARG A 578 10.18 -16.12 -3.65
C ARG A 578 9.18 -15.50 -4.64
N PRO A 579 9.20 -15.88 -5.93
CA PRO A 579 8.28 -15.31 -6.92
C PRO A 579 6.84 -15.70 -6.63
N ALA A 580 5.90 -14.80 -7.00
CA ALA A 580 4.48 -14.98 -6.76
C ALA A 580 3.67 -14.99 -8.08
N PRO A 581 2.59 -15.80 -8.17
CA PRO A 581 1.64 -15.72 -9.28
C PRO A 581 0.97 -14.35 -9.36
N GLY A 582 0.90 -13.77 -10.57
CA GLY A 582 0.43 -12.42 -10.83
C GLY A 582 1.55 -11.37 -10.88
N TYR A 583 2.81 -11.75 -10.60
CA TYR A 583 3.99 -10.90 -10.65
C TYR A 583 4.85 -11.13 -11.90
N PRO A 584 5.81 -10.24 -12.21
CA PRO A 584 6.50 -10.27 -13.51
C PRO A 584 7.15 -11.59 -13.92
N ALA A 585 7.63 -12.43 -12.97
CA ALA A 585 8.23 -13.72 -13.27
C ALA A 585 7.20 -14.86 -13.46
N CYS A 586 5.98 -14.68 -12.93
CA CYS A 586 4.87 -15.63 -13.02
C CYS A 586 3.56 -14.84 -13.23
N PRO A 587 3.32 -14.26 -14.43
CA PRO A 587 2.25 -13.28 -14.63
C PRO A 587 0.83 -13.86 -14.59
N ASP A 588 0.66 -15.19 -14.70
CA ASP A 588 -0.65 -15.83 -14.65
C ASP A 588 -1.18 -15.95 -13.22
N HIS A 589 -2.21 -15.17 -12.90
CA HIS A 589 -2.88 -15.23 -11.60
C HIS A 589 -3.53 -16.57 -11.29
N THR A 590 -3.90 -17.36 -12.32
CA THR A 590 -4.61 -18.63 -12.12
C THR A 590 -3.72 -19.71 -11.49
N GLU A 591 -2.38 -19.55 -11.51
CA GLU A 591 -1.42 -20.41 -10.81
C GLU A 591 -1.60 -20.36 -9.28
N LYS A 592 -2.23 -19.29 -8.73
CA LYS A 592 -2.58 -19.23 -7.30
C LYS A 592 -3.50 -20.37 -6.87
N ARG A 593 -4.43 -20.83 -7.74
CA ARG A 593 -5.34 -21.95 -7.40
C ARG A 593 -4.54 -23.21 -7.09
N ILE A 594 -3.53 -23.51 -7.90
CA ILE A 594 -2.66 -24.68 -7.69
C ILE A 594 -1.90 -24.55 -6.36
N LEU A 595 -1.30 -23.38 -6.10
CA LEU A 595 -0.62 -23.08 -4.84
C LEU A 595 -1.56 -23.26 -3.63
N PHE A 596 -2.79 -22.75 -3.73
CA PHE A 596 -3.79 -22.81 -2.67
C PHE A 596 -4.22 -24.26 -2.39
N ASP A 597 -4.40 -25.04 -3.44
CA ASP A 597 -4.83 -26.44 -3.32
C ASP A 597 -3.74 -27.32 -2.69
N ILE A 598 -2.46 -27.21 -3.13
CA ILE A 598 -1.37 -28.02 -2.56
C ILE A 598 -1.04 -27.70 -1.10
N LEU A 599 -1.31 -26.47 -0.65
CA LEU A 599 -1.10 -26.04 0.73
C LEU A 599 -2.39 -26.09 1.56
N GLY A 600 -3.56 -26.30 0.96
CA GLY A 600 -4.85 -26.20 1.64
C GLY A 600 -5.04 -24.83 2.32
N VAL A 601 -4.68 -23.75 1.62
CA VAL A 601 -4.54 -22.39 2.19
C VAL A 601 -5.81 -21.90 2.86
N GLU A 602 -6.97 -22.14 2.25
CA GLU A 602 -8.27 -21.71 2.82
C GLU A 602 -8.51 -22.31 4.20
N LYS A 603 -8.23 -23.60 4.37
CA LYS A 603 -8.38 -24.31 5.65
C LYS A 603 -7.29 -23.96 6.65
N ASN A 604 -6.04 -23.83 6.19
CA ASN A 604 -4.86 -23.76 7.05
C ASN A 604 -4.49 -22.35 7.46
N ALA A 605 -4.71 -21.35 6.60
CA ALA A 605 -4.39 -19.94 6.86
C ALA A 605 -5.62 -19.02 6.85
N GLY A 606 -6.79 -19.49 6.41
CA GLY A 606 -8.01 -18.68 6.34
C GLY A 606 -7.97 -17.63 5.24
N ILE A 607 -7.14 -17.82 4.21
CA ILE A 607 -7.03 -16.93 3.06
C ILE A 607 -7.86 -17.51 1.93
N THR A 608 -8.79 -16.74 1.36
CA THR A 608 -9.61 -17.14 0.20
C THR A 608 -9.23 -16.37 -1.05
N LEU A 609 -9.66 -16.83 -2.21
CA LEU A 609 -9.45 -16.19 -3.50
C LEU A 609 -10.76 -15.66 -4.07
N THR A 610 -10.73 -14.43 -4.61
CA THR A 610 -11.82 -13.91 -5.44
C THR A 610 -11.83 -14.61 -6.81
N GLU A 611 -12.85 -14.32 -7.64
CA GLU A 611 -12.91 -14.80 -9.03
C GLU A 611 -11.75 -14.28 -9.91
N SER A 612 -11.10 -13.20 -9.53
CA SER A 612 -9.90 -12.66 -10.19
C SER A 612 -8.60 -13.04 -9.48
N PHE A 613 -8.65 -14.02 -8.57
CA PHE A 613 -7.51 -14.50 -7.78
C PHE A 613 -6.84 -13.44 -6.91
N ALA A 614 -7.55 -12.41 -6.48
CA ALA A 614 -7.15 -11.56 -5.36
C ALA A 614 -7.35 -12.32 -4.04
N MET A 615 -6.47 -12.09 -3.07
CA MET A 615 -6.52 -12.75 -1.76
C MET A 615 -7.39 -11.96 -0.76
N LEU A 616 -8.14 -12.69 0.06
CA LEU A 616 -8.89 -12.16 1.22
C LEU A 616 -8.50 -12.95 2.47
N PRO A 617 -8.04 -12.27 3.55
CA PRO A 617 -7.85 -10.81 3.72
C PRO A 617 -6.86 -10.22 2.71
N THR A 618 -7.00 -8.90 2.44
CA THR A 618 -6.14 -8.17 1.50
C THR A 618 -4.68 -8.20 1.94
N ALA A 619 -4.43 -8.05 3.25
CA ALA A 619 -3.10 -8.13 3.85
C ALA A 619 -2.60 -9.59 3.88
N SER A 620 -2.31 -10.13 2.71
CA SER A 620 -1.85 -11.51 2.49
C SER A 620 -0.80 -11.57 1.39
N VAL A 621 0.15 -12.49 1.54
CA VAL A 621 1.22 -12.75 0.57
C VAL A 621 1.30 -14.25 0.29
N SER A 622 1.46 -14.64 -0.98
CA SER A 622 1.68 -16.04 -1.36
C SER A 622 2.69 -16.16 -2.48
N GLY A 623 3.43 -17.25 -2.53
CA GLY A 623 4.45 -17.44 -3.56
C GLY A 623 5.13 -18.80 -3.46
N TYR A 624 6.16 -18.95 -4.26
CA TYR A 624 6.99 -20.14 -4.34
C TYR A 624 8.38 -19.86 -3.78
N TYR A 625 9.12 -20.90 -3.36
CA TYR A 625 10.53 -20.80 -2.97
C TYR A 625 11.40 -21.59 -3.93
N PHE A 626 12.44 -20.92 -4.45
CA PHE A 626 13.51 -21.50 -5.24
C PHE A 626 14.84 -21.29 -4.55
N TRP A 627 15.57 -22.33 -4.28
CA TRP A 627 16.80 -22.29 -3.47
C TRP A 627 18.07 -21.97 -4.27
N ARG A 628 18.05 -22.19 -5.59
CA ARG A 628 19.25 -22.13 -6.44
C ARG A 628 19.98 -20.78 -6.35
N PRO A 629 21.35 -20.81 -6.31
CA PRO A 629 22.15 -19.58 -6.36
C PRO A 629 21.93 -18.77 -7.64
N GLU A 630 21.65 -19.45 -8.77
CA GLU A 630 21.40 -18.84 -10.07
C GLU A 630 19.96 -18.28 -10.19
N ALA A 631 19.08 -18.63 -9.25
CA ALA A 631 17.72 -18.10 -9.25
C ALA A 631 17.73 -16.59 -9.00
N GLN A 632 17.09 -15.85 -9.88
CA GLN A 632 16.98 -14.41 -9.83
C GLN A 632 15.60 -13.95 -10.24
N TYR A 633 15.16 -12.79 -9.74
CA TYR A 633 13.93 -12.19 -10.21
C TYR A 633 14.10 -11.67 -11.65
N PHE A 634 13.06 -11.87 -12.46
CA PHE A 634 13.00 -11.41 -13.83
C PHE A 634 11.57 -11.09 -14.23
N GLY A 635 11.38 -10.29 -15.28
CA GLY A 635 10.09 -10.13 -15.93
C GLY A 635 10.01 -10.99 -17.18
N VAL A 636 8.92 -11.75 -17.35
CA VAL A 636 8.63 -12.48 -18.59
C VAL A 636 8.62 -11.51 -19.78
N GLY A 637 8.05 -10.34 -19.59
CA GLY A 637 7.93 -9.32 -20.65
C GLY A 637 6.88 -9.70 -21.69
N LYS A 638 7.14 -9.38 -22.97
CA LYS A 638 6.23 -9.67 -24.07
C LYS A 638 6.38 -11.09 -24.59
N ILE A 639 5.23 -11.72 -24.91
CA ILE A 639 5.16 -13.08 -25.46
C ILE A 639 4.38 -13.07 -26.79
N GLU A 640 4.71 -14.01 -27.67
CA GLU A 640 4.07 -14.21 -28.94
C GLU A 640 2.96 -15.29 -28.86
N ARG A 641 2.15 -15.35 -29.92
CA ARG A 641 1.00 -16.25 -29.99
C ARG A 641 1.38 -17.72 -29.87
N ASP A 642 2.53 -18.12 -30.42
CA ASP A 642 3.03 -19.50 -30.36
C ASP A 642 3.27 -19.97 -28.91
N GLN A 643 3.75 -19.09 -28.02
CA GLN A 643 3.88 -19.39 -26.60
C GLN A 643 2.53 -19.44 -25.90
N VAL A 644 1.60 -18.55 -26.24
CA VAL A 644 0.24 -18.58 -25.67
C VAL A 644 -0.49 -19.87 -26.02
N GLU A 645 -0.40 -20.32 -27.28
CA GLU A 645 -0.98 -21.58 -27.73
C GLU A 645 -0.31 -22.79 -27.04
N ASP A 646 1.03 -22.78 -26.89
CA ASP A 646 1.76 -23.80 -26.13
C ASP A 646 1.38 -23.83 -24.65
N TYR A 647 1.27 -22.67 -24.02
CA TYR A 647 0.87 -22.55 -22.62
C TYR A 647 -0.57 -23.01 -22.39
N ALA A 648 -1.51 -22.60 -23.25
CA ALA A 648 -2.90 -23.04 -23.22
C ALA A 648 -3.02 -24.57 -23.29
N ARG A 649 -2.28 -25.19 -24.21
CA ARG A 649 -2.25 -26.65 -24.36
C ARG A 649 -1.67 -27.35 -23.12
N ARG A 650 -0.55 -26.86 -22.55
CA ARG A 650 0.09 -27.43 -21.35
C ARG A 650 -0.83 -27.35 -20.15
N LYS A 651 -1.52 -26.24 -20.00
CA LYS A 651 -2.42 -25.95 -18.86
C LYS A 651 -3.83 -26.54 -19.05
N GLY A 652 -4.19 -26.98 -20.24
CA GLY A 652 -5.54 -27.48 -20.54
C GLY A 652 -6.61 -26.38 -20.55
N MET A 653 -6.22 -25.16 -20.90
CA MET A 653 -7.10 -23.99 -21.01
C MET A 653 -7.28 -23.62 -22.50
N ASP A 654 -8.40 -22.95 -22.84
CA ASP A 654 -8.56 -22.39 -24.18
C ASP A 654 -7.69 -21.12 -24.36
N VAL A 655 -7.29 -20.87 -25.60
CA VAL A 655 -6.42 -19.72 -25.96
C VAL A 655 -7.04 -18.37 -25.56
N PRO A 656 -8.32 -18.08 -25.83
CA PRO A 656 -8.94 -16.83 -25.40
C PRO A 656 -8.89 -16.58 -23.90
N THR A 657 -9.04 -17.63 -23.09
CA THR A 657 -8.93 -17.53 -21.62
C THR A 657 -7.48 -17.19 -21.21
N VAL A 658 -6.48 -17.85 -21.78
CA VAL A 658 -5.06 -17.55 -21.53
C VAL A 658 -4.72 -16.12 -21.97
N GLU A 659 -5.17 -15.70 -23.15
CA GLU A 659 -4.98 -14.32 -23.64
C GLU A 659 -5.58 -13.27 -22.70
N ARG A 660 -6.71 -13.57 -22.06
CA ARG A 660 -7.32 -12.68 -21.07
C ARG A 660 -6.42 -12.54 -19.83
N TRP A 661 -5.91 -13.64 -19.28
CA TRP A 661 -5.07 -13.60 -18.08
C TRP A 661 -3.70 -12.99 -18.34
N LEU A 662 -3.15 -13.17 -19.53
CA LEU A 662 -1.83 -12.69 -19.94
C LEU A 662 -1.90 -11.41 -20.80
N ALA A 663 -3.03 -10.72 -20.83
CA ALA A 663 -3.25 -9.57 -21.70
C ALA A 663 -2.14 -8.51 -21.70
N PRO A 664 -1.57 -8.11 -20.55
CA PRO A 664 -0.46 -7.17 -20.51
C PRO A 664 0.83 -7.70 -21.14
N ASN A 665 0.99 -9.00 -21.23
CA ASN A 665 2.19 -9.67 -21.76
C ASN A 665 2.10 -9.93 -23.26
N LEU A 666 0.92 -9.84 -23.89
CA LEU A 666 0.78 -10.15 -25.31
C LEU A 666 1.52 -9.11 -26.19
N ASN A 667 2.24 -9.62 -27.20
CA ASN A 667 2.90 -8.83 -28.24
C ASN A 667 2.10 -8.76 -29.56
N TYR A 668 0.83 -9.12 -29.53
CA TYR A 668 -0.10 -9.09 -30.66
C TYR A 668 -1.47 -8.60 -30.19
N GLU A 669 -2.34 -8.27 -31.14
CA GLU A 669 -3.74 -7.92 -30.88
C GLU A 669 -4.60 -9.19 -30.87
N ARG A 670 -5.52 -9.27 -29.89
CA ARG A 670 -6.50 -10.35 -29.79
C ARG A 670 -7.54 -10.28 -30.89
#